data_9a115df809841ee608d98cd778704670
#
_entry.id   9a115df809841ee608d98cd778704670
#
_cell.length_a   1.000
_cell.length_b   1.000
_cell.length_c   1.000
_cell.angle_alpha   90.00
_cell.angle_beta   90.00
_cell.angle_gamma   90.00
#
_symmetry.space_group_name_H-M   'P 1'
#
loop_
_entity.id
_entity.type
_entity.pdbx_description
1 polymer ?
#
loop_
_entity_poly.entity_id
_entity_poly.type
_entity_poly.pdbx_seq_one_letter_code
_entity_poly.pdbx_strand_id
1 'polypeptide(L)'
;MKLVVTEKNDAAEKISQLLGVGKPKKDKVYNTPVYRFEKDGEEWVTIGLRGHILESDFTPTLTYKKTKGWQGIGVDGQVLEAAIPEDLPKPPFKKKKPFLEDGVDLAGWKMDALPYLVYAPVEKLPKEKDIIRSLKNLAGKADSVVIATDFDREGELIGADALSMVQEVNPNIPVSRARYSAFTKEEIQEAFDNLVDMDFNLAASGESRQDIDLIWGAALTRYLTLVKFAGYGNTRSAGRVQTPTLALVVEKERERLAFEPEDYWVITGNFGEGEEAFEAPHATARFKKAEDALNVMEKVKPATTATVASIEKKQRKVPAPAPFNTTSLMAAAASEGLSPGRTMRLAESLYMDGYISYPRVDNTVYPASLNLAETVARLKGNPAYAPYCDQLLSGGPLHATRGKKEETDHPPIYPTAAATPDDLPAAEYKLYNLVARRFLATLSGPATIEGTKVNLDVAGEPFVAKGDVLVNPGFREIYPYGLKKDEQLPVLTEGQKLAFNGATCTAKQTEPPARYSQGRLIQEMEKRGLGTKSTRHSMIDRLYAVKYIVNDPIEPTALGMAVCDALGQFAPHVTTPEMTAELEQEMLNIAAGSTTKDAVVGHSRALLAEQLAELMPHSEEVKEALADAVALDAYVGKCPKCGKDLQIRVSQKTRGQFIGCAGWPDCDVTYPLPQGKIESTDTPCPTCGMPQVKVSPFRQKPYLHCVDPECDSNKEEDVVVGTCPVCGERGIDAMMVARKNPRTLKRSITCSNFDECGTRYPLPARGELTTTEEACEHCGAPMVIVTTNRGPWKLCPNYDCPGKAEAKEKKASKAKGKKKAKG
;
A
#
# COMPACT_ATOMS: atom_id res chain seq x y z
N MET A 1 26.34 -19.84 28.36
CA MET A 1 25.79 -18.69 27.58
C MET A 1 24.49 -19.12 26.95
N LYS A 2 23.39 -18.39 27.17
CA LYS A 2 22.10 -18.60 26.50
C LYS A 2 22.00 -17.71 25.29
N LEU A 3 21.59 -18.26 24.15
CA LEU A 3 21.44 -17.53 22.88
C LEU A 3 19.95 -17.21 22.63
N VAL A 4 19.63 -15.94 22.40
CA VAL A 4 18.27 -15.50 22.04
C VAL A 4 18.27 -15.06 20.58
N VAL A 5 17.37 -15.62 19.80
CA VAL A 5 17.20 -15.31 18.38
C VAL A 5 15.89 -14.54 18.18
N THR A 6 15.97 -13.32 17.64
CA THR A 6 14.82 -12.46 17.38
C THR A 6 14.65 -12.21 15.89
N GLU A 7 13.46 -11.80 15.44
CA GLU A 7 13.17 -11.56 14.03
C GLU A 7 13.94 -10.36 13.46
N LYS A 8 14.16 -9.32 14.28
CA LYS A 8 14.76 -8.03 13.85
C LYS A 8 15.82 -7.58 14.85
N ASN A 9 16.81 -6.81 14.39
CA ASN A 9 17.86 -6.28 15.25
C ASN A 9 17.32 -5.39 16.39
N ASP A 10 16.29 -4.59 16.11
CA ASP A 10 15.72 -3.68 17.10
C ASP A 10 15.02 -4.45 18.22
N ALA A 11 14.38 -5.60 17.90
CA ALA A 11 13.86 -6.55 18.90
C ALA A 11 14.97 -7.13 19.77
N ALA A 12 16.12 -7.52 19.16
CA ALA A 12 17.27 -8.02 19.93
C ALA A 12 17.82 -7.00 20.92
N GLU A 13 17.94 -5.74 20.48
CA GLU A 13 18.38 -4.63 21.34
C GLU A 13 17.36 -4.37 22.47
N LYS A 14 16.07 -4.31 22.15
CA LYS A 14 15.00 -4.05 23.10
C LYS A 14 14.88 -5.15 24.16
N ILE A 15 14.84 -6.41 23.75
CA ILE A 15 14.76 -7.56 24.66
C ILE A 15 15.98 -7.57 25.62
N SER A 16 17.18 -7.33 25.10
CA SER A 16 18.39 -7.28 25.95
C SER A 16 18.34 -6.14 26.97
N GLN A 17 17.68 -5.01 26.64
CA GLN A 17 17.50 -3.90 27.59
C GLN A 17 16.43 -4.18 28.64
N LEU A 18 15.36 -4.92 28.29
CA LEU A 18 14.25 -5.21 29.18
C LEU A 18 14.55 -6.35 30.16
N LEU A 19 15.36 -7.33 29.74
CA LEU A 19 15.74 -8.50 30.55
C LEU A 19 17.02 -8.30 31.36
N GLY A 20 17.97 -7.54 30.82
CA GLY A 20 19.31 -7.42 31.37
C GLY A 20 19.39 -6.57 32.63
N VAL A 21 20.32 -6.92 33.53
CA VAL A 21 20.71 -6.08 34.64
C VAL A 21 21.67 -4.99 34.14
N GLY A 22 21.19 -3.76 34.04
CA GLY A 22 21.96 -2.63 33.50
C GLY A 22 21.91 -2.53 31.96
N LYS A 23 22.81 -1.72 31.41
CA LYS A 23 22.84 -1.48 29.96
C LYS A 23 23.54 -2.64 29.24
N PRO A 24 22.91 -3.27 28.21
CA PRO A 24 23.52 -4.36 27.46
C PRO A 24 24.77 -3.88 26.72
N LYS A 25 25.77 -4.73 26.62
CA LYS A 25 27.01 -4.49 25.88
C LYS A 25 26.75 -4.80 24.41
N LYS A 26 26.74 -3.75 23.55
CA LYS A 26 26.68 -3.89 22.10
C LYS A 26 28.02 -4.41 21.56
N ASP A 27 27.99 -5.51 20.84
CA ASP A 27 29.13 -6.19 20.24
C ASP A 27 28.82 -6.56 18.79
N LYS A 28 29.77 -7.14 18.08
CA LYS A 28 29.59 -7.66 16.71
C LYS A 28 30.22 -9.04 16.58
N VAL A 29 29.45 -9.96 16.01
CA VAL A 29 29.98 -11.23 15.53
C VAL A 29 30.02 -11.15 14.00
N TYR A 30 31.21 -11.20 13.42
CA TYR A 30 31.47 -10.77 12.04
C TYR A 30 30.89 -9.36 11.80
N ASN A 31 29.91 -9.21 10.89
CA ASN A 31 29.27 -7.93 10.61
C ASN A 31 27.92 -7.75 11.31
N THR A 32 27.42 -8.75 12.03
CA THR A 32 26.10 -8.76 12.67
C THR A 32 26.18 -8.19 14.10
N PRO A 33 25.36 -7.18 14.44
CA PRO A 33 25.25 -6.68 15.79
C PRO A 33 24.70 -7.76 16.72
N VAL A 34 25.24 -7.84 17.95
CA VAL A 34 24.74 -8.69 19.02
C VAL A 34 24.76 -7.93 20.33
N TYR A 35 23.90 -8.29 21.26
CA TYR A 35 23.79 -7.61 22.54
C TYR A 35 24.00 -8.63 23.67
N ARG A 36 25.03 -8.38 24.50
CA ARG A 36 25.39 -9.22 25.63
C ARG A 36 24.89 -8.60 26.91
N PHE A 37 24.28 -9.41 27.75
CA PHE A 37 23.77 -8.98 29.05
C PHE A 37 23.79 -10.15 30.05
N GLU A 38 23.59 -9.82 31.31
CA GLU A 38 23.48 -10.78 32.40
C GLU A 38 22.03 -10.83 32.88
N LYS A 39 21.50 -12.04 33.06
CA LYS A 39 20.21 -12.32 33.72
C LYS A 39 20.38 -13.52 34.60
N ASP A 40 20.00 -13.40 35.88
CA ASP A 40 20.04 -14.46 36.89
C ASP A 40 21.44 -15.09 37.08
N GLY A 41 22.52 -14.28 36.95
CA GLY A 41 23.90 -14.74 37.06
C GLY A 41 24.43 -15.52 35.86
N GLU A 42 23.70 -15.58 34.75
CA GLU A 42 24.10 -16.23 33.49
C GLU A 42 24.34 -15.21 32.38
N GLU A 43 25.29 -15.52 31.50
CA GLU A 43 25.52 -14.72 30.28
C GLU A 43 24.47 -15.04 29.20
N TRP A 44 23.81 -14.02 28.72
CA TRP A 44 22.86 -14.08 27.64
C TRP A 44 23.32 -13.23 26.45
N VAL A 45 23.04 -13.68 25.22
CA VAL A 45 23.37 -12.97 23.99
C VAL A 45 22.15 -12.95 23.10
N THR A 46 21.73 -11.77 22.68
CA THR A 46 20.67 -11.64 21.66
C THR A 46 21.27 -11.34 20.29
N ILE A 47 20.72 -11.98 19.25
CA ILE A 47 20.99 -11.72 17.85
C ILE A 47 19.68 -11.45 17.10
N GLY A 48 19.62 -10.37 16.32
CA GLY A 48 18.50 -10.07 15.44
C GLY A 48 18.75 -10.59 14.03
N LEU A 49 17.74 -11.26 13.49
CA LEU A 49 17.68 -11.61 12.09
C LEU A 49 17.26 -10.36 11.26
N ARG A 50 16.99 -10.54 9.98
CA ARG A 50 16.37 -9.53 9.09
C ARG A 50 15.12 -10.10 8.44
N GLY A 51 14.22 -10.68 9.26
CA GLY A 51 13.16 -11.55 8.79
C GLY A 51 13.73 -12.90 8.36
N HIS A 52 13.23 -13.46 7.27
CA HIS A 52 13.72 -14.74 6.74
C HIS A 52 15.20 -14.68 6.35
N ILE A 53 16.00 -15.55 6.94
CA ILE A 53 17.42 -15.74 6.61
C ILE A 53 17.65 -16.75 5.48
N LEU A 54 16.64 -17.57 5.22
CA LEU A 54 16.55 -18.45 4.08
C LEU A 54 15.49 -17.93 3.10
N GLU A 55 15.61 -18.26 1.82
CA GLU A 55 14.58 -18.00 0.81
C GLU A 55 14.29 -19.29 0.05
N SER A 56 13.02 -19.51 -0.27
CA SER A 56 12.58 -20.65 -1.07
C SER A 56 12.72 -20.32 -2.56
N ASP A 57 13.34 -21.21 -3.34
CA ASP A 57 13.36 -21.13 -4.78
C ASP A 57 13.29 -22.55 -5.40
N PHE A 58 12.97 -22.63 -6.68
CA PHE A 58 12.94 -23.90 -7.39
C PHE A 58 14.34 -24.44 -7.65
N THR A 59 14.48 -25.78 -7.62
CA THR A 59 15.68 -26.40 -8.20
C THR A 59 15.83 -25.97 -9.66
N PRO A 60 17.01 -25.47 -10.11
CA PRO A 60 17.16 -24.88 -11.44
C PRO A 60 17.06 -25.92 -12.58
N THR A 61 17.23 -27.21 -12.28
CA THR A 61 17.21 -28.28 -13.28
C THR A 61 16.45 -29.48 -12.74
N LEU A 62 15.65 -30.09 -13.60
CA LEU A 62 15.08 -31.44 -13.40
C LEU A 62 15.81 -32.43 -14.26
N THR A 63 16.16 -33.59 -13.70
CA THR A 63 16.75 -34.73 -14.43
C THR A 63 15.91 -35.99 -14.25
N TYR A 64 15.89 -36.88 -15.24
CA TYR A 64 15.15 -38.11 -15.20
C TYR A 64 16.08 -39.33 -15.30
N LYS A 65 15.98 -40.26 -14.38
CA LYS A 65 16.67 -41.53 -14.38
C LYS A 65 15.66 -42.67 -14.36
N LYS A 66 15.77 -43.63 -15.31
CA LYS A 66 14.83 -44.77 -15.40
C LYS A 66 14.64 -45.54 -14.09
N THR A 67 15.67 -45.58 -13.24
CA THR A 67 15.68 -46.33 -11.97
C THR A 67 15.23 -45.50 -10.78
N LYS A 68 15.27 -44.16 -10.88
CA LYS A 68 15.00 -43.23 -9.75
C LYS A 68 13.90 -42.23 -10.06
N GLY A 69 13.33 -42.20 -11.28
CA GLY A 69 12.34 -41.22 -11.69
C GLY A 69 12.94 -39.82 -11.89
N TRP A 70 12.09 -38.81 -11.70
CA TRP A 70 12.45 -37.41 -11.79
C TRP A 70 13.12 -36.94 -10.51
N GLN A 71 14.15 -36.11 -10.64
CA GLN A 71 14.92 -35.53 -9.55
C GLN A 71 15.22 -34.08 -9.87
N GLY A 72 15.02 -33.18 -8.88
CA GLY A 72 15.51 -31.81 -8.92
C GLY A 72 16.99 -31.75 -8.52
N ILE A 73 17.75 -30.95 -9.26
CA ILE A 73 19.16 -30.69 -8.93
C ILE A 73 19.23 -29.27 -8.42
N GLY A 74 19.55 -29.13 -7.15
CA GLY A 74 19.67 -27.82 -6.46
C GLY A 74 20.90 -27.05 -6.91
N VAL A 75 20.98 -25.78 -6.45
CA VAL A 75 22.06 -24.84 -6.79
C VAL A 75 23.43 -25.34 -6.31
N ASP A 76 23.47 -26.04 -5.19
CA ASP A 76 24.70 -26.66 -4.61
C ASP A 76 24.94 -28.09 -5.08
N GLY A 77 24.11 -28.63 -5.99
CA GLY A 77 24.14 -29.99 -6.46
C GLY A 77 23.36 -31.00 -5.61
N GLN A 78 22.64 -30.55 -4.58
CA GLN A 78 21.75 -31.43 -3.84
C GLN A 78 20.70 -32.05 -4.75
N VAL A 79 20.35 -33.30 -4.49
CA VAL A 79 19.39 -34.08 -5.26
C VAL A 79 18.12 -34.22 -4.45
N LEU A 80 16.99 -33.67 -4.96
CA LEU A 80 15.67 -33.73 -4.35
C LEU A 80 14.74 -34.59 -5.22
N GLU A 81 13.87 -35.39 -4.63
CA GLU A 81 12.83 -36.10 -5.38
C GLU A 81 11.82 -35.13 -5.98
N ALA A 82 11.36 -35.45 -7.21
CA ALA A 82 10.35 -34.68 -7.90
C ALA A 82 9.19 -35.57 -8.31
N ALA A 83 8.02 -35.34 -7.72
CA ALA A 83 6.79 -36.08 -8.00
C ALA A 83 6.12 -35.56 -9.29
N ILE A 84 6.75 -35.74 -10.43
CA ILE A 84 6.21 -35.32 -11.73
C ILE A 84 5.24 -36.37 -12.26
N PRO A 85 4.01 -35.97 -12.67
CA PRO A 85 3.01 -36.89 -13.21
C PRO A 85 3.52 -37.70 -14.43
N GLU A 86 2.93 -38.91 -14.60
CA GLU A 86 3.36 -39.84 -15.66
C GLU A 86 2.95 -39.40 -17.07
N ASP A 87 1.96 -38.58 -17.20
CA ASP A 87 1.44 -38.03 -18.44
C ASP A 87 2.35 -36.93 -19.04
N LEU A 88 3.23 -36.35 -18.24
CA LEU A 88 4.23 -35.40 -18.77
C LEU A 88 5.33 -36.15 -19.54
N PRO A 89 5.75 -35.61 -20.71
CA PRO A 89 6.78 -36.23 -21.53
C PRO A 89 8.07 -36.52 -20.76
N LYS A 90 8.65 -37.67 -20.99
CA LYS A 90 9.90 -38.16 -20.38
C LYS A 90 11.06 -38.14 -21.37
N PRO A 91 12.32 -37.91 -20.91
CA PRO A 91 13.50 -38.04 -21.74
C PRO A 91 13.64 -39.46 -22.38
N PRO A 92 14.39 -39.61 -23.54
CA PRO A 92 15.29 -38.59 -24.07
C PRO A 92 14.59 -37.52 -24.88
N PHE A 93 14.91 -36.25 -24.60
CA PHE A 93 14.40 -35.12 -25.37
C PHE A 93 15.37 -34.71 -26.49
N LYS A 94 14.81 -34.13 -27.59
CA LYS A 94 15.64 -33.39 -28.54
C LYS A 94 16.22 -32.15 -27.84
N LYS A 95 17.54 -32.00 -27.86
CA LYS A 95 18.24 -30.92 -27.16
C LYS A 95 17.87 -29.54 -27.74
N LYS A 96 16.82 -28.95 -27.18
CA LYS A 96 16.31 -27.60 -27.51
C LYS A 96 15.73 -26.99 -26.24
N LYS A 97 16.29 -25.87 -25.77
CA LYS A 97 15.80 -25.20 -24.56
C LYS A 97 14.27 -25.09 -24.53
N PRO A 98 13.59 -25.42 -23.40
CA PRO A 98 14.17 -25.76 -22.10
C PRO A 98 14.64 -27.22 -21.93
N PHE A 99 14.39 -28.06 -22.90
CA PHE A 99 14.69 -29.49 -22.81
C PHE A 99 16.20 -29.77 -22.95
N LEU A 100 16.71 -30.57 -22.04
CA LEU A 100 18.04 -31.18 -22.05
C LEU A 100 17.89 -32.62 -22.54
N GLU A 101 18.97 -33.30 -22.81
CA GLU A 101 18.92 -34.69 -23.26
C GLU A 101 18.25 -35.62 -22.24
N ASP A 102 18.50 -35.37 -20.95
CA ASP A 102 18.04 -36.17 -19.81
C ASP A 102 17.14 -35.40 -18.82
N GLY A 103 16.68 -34.20 -19.18
CA GLY A 103 15.92 -33.39 -18.26
C GLY A 103 15.36 -32.03 -18.77
N VAL A 104 15.07 -31.12 -17.86
CA VAL A 104 14.47 -29.81 -18.16
C VAL A 104 15.21 -28.70 -17.39
N ASP A 105 15.61 -27.64 -18.11
CA ASP A 105 16.17 -26.40 -17.56
C ASP A 105 15.03 -25.47 -17.12
N LEU A 106 14.89 -25.23 -15.82
CA LEU A 106 13.87 -24.37 -15.19
C LEU A 106 14.36 -22.93 -14.91
N ALA A 107 15.68 -22.69 -14.97
CA ALA A 107 16.26 -21.37 -14.72
C ALA A 107 15.84 -20.37 -15.80
N GLY A 108 15.72 -20.81 -17.05
CA GLY A 108 15.23 -20.01 -18.16
C GLY A 108 13.70 -19.96 -18.21
N TRP A 109 13.13 -18.75 -18.41
CA TRP A 109 11.68 -18.62 -18.58
C TRP A 109 11.28 -19.08 -20.00
N LYS A 110 10.66 -20.26 -20.08
CA LYS A 110 10.14 -20.86 -21.31
C LYS A 110 8.77 -21.46 -21.07
N MET A 111 7.86 -21.29 -22.04
CA MET A 111 6.49 -21.79 -21.94
C MET A 111 6.46 -23.30 -21.71
N ASP A 112 7.23 -24.06 -22.51
CA ASP A 112 7.28 -25.51 -22.43
C ASP A 112 7.84 -26.06 -21.09
N ALA A 113 8.46 -25.22 -20.26
CA ALA A 113 8.95 -25.60 -18.94
C ALA A 113 7.88 -25.46 -17.83
N LEU A 114 6.80 -24.73 -18.07
CA LEU A 114 5.80 -24.42 -17.02
C LEU A 114 5.13 -25.66 -16.42
N PRO A 115 4.70 -26.69 -17.19
CA PRO A 115 4.12 -27.88 -16.60
C PRO A 115 5.07 -28.61 -15.65
N TYR A 116 6.37 -28.61 -15.94
CA TYR A 116 7.39 -29.20 -15.07
C TYR A 116 7.70 -28.32 -13.86
N LEU A 117 7.64 -26.98 -14.02
CA LEU A 117 7.88 -26.02 -12.94
C LEU A 117 6.87 -26.19 -11.79
N VAL A 118 5.61 -26.49 -12.11
CA VAL A 118 4.55 -26.72 -11.10
C VAL A 118 4.95 -27.82 -10.11
N TYR A 119 5.64 -28.85 -10.58
CA TYR A 119 6.05 -30.02 -9.79
C TYR A 119 7.52 -29.99 -9.36
N ALA A 120 8.27 -28.95 -9.74
CA ALA A 120 9.67 -28.84 -9.36
C ALA A 120 9.82 -28.76 -7.84
N PRO A 121 10.81 -29.46 -7.26
CA PRO A 121 11.12 -29.30 -5.84
C PRO A 121 11.52 -27.86 -5.50
N VAL A 122 11.15 -27.44 -4.32
CA VAL A 122 11.54 -26.16 -3.74
C VAL A 122 12.70 -26.41 -2.76
N GLU A 123 13.76 -25.65 -2.86
CA GLU A 123 14.91 -25.69 -1.97
C GLU A 123 15.01 -24.39 -1.15
N LYS A 124 15.55 -24.49 0.06
CA LYS A 124 15.84 -23.33 0.91
C LYS A 124 17.28 -22.87 0.71
N LEU A 125 17.44 -21.64 0.22
CA LEU A 125 18.74 -21.05 -0.10
C LEU A 125 19.13 -19.98 0.94
N PRO A 126 20.41 -19.90 1.33
CA PRO A 126 20.92 -18.87 2.23
C PRO A 126 20.78 -17.47 1.62
N LYS A 127 19.90 -16.65 2.20
CA LYS A 127 19.66 -15.25 1.83
C LYS A 127 20.60 -14.29 2.58
N GLU A 128 20.63 -14.38 3.91
CA GLU A 128 21.38 -13.50 4.81
C GLU A 128 22.66 -14.19 5.31
N LYS A 129 23.62 -14.43 4.41
CA LYS A 129 24.84 -15.21 4.66
C LYS A 129 25.67 -14.75 5.87
N ASP A 130 25.81 -13.43 6.08
CA ASP A 130 26.55 -12.88 7.22
C ASP A 130 25.85 -13.19 8.56
N ILE A 131 24.52 -13.09 8.59
CA ILE A 131 23.69 -13.39 9.78
C ILE A 131 23.77 -14.89 10.08
N ILE A 132 23.60 -15.76 9.08
CA ILE A 132 23.71 -17.21 9.22
C ILE A 132 25.08 -17.59 9.79
N ARG A 133 26.15 -17.00 9.25
CA ARG A 133 27.52 -17.25 9.75
C ARG A 133 27.68 -16.82 11.22
N SER A 134 27.10 -15.68 11.60
CA SER A 134 27.14 -15.16 12.97
C SER A 134 26.33 -16.04 13.92
N LEU A 135 25.13 -16.46 13.48
CA LEU A 135 24.26 -17.37 14.20
C LEU A 135 24.95 -18.71 14.50
N LYS A 136 25.54 -19.34 13.48
CA LYS A 136 26.30 -20.61 13.63
C LYS A 136 27.48 -20.46 14.59
N ASN A 137 28.22 -19.34 14.52
CA ASN A 137 29.33 -19.09 15.45
C ASN A 137 28.88 -18.97 16.91
N LEU A 138 27.72 -18.30 17.15
CA LEU A 138 27.15 -18.19 18.49
C LEU A 138 26.60 -19.53 18.99
N ALA A 139 25.89 -20.27 18.13
CA ALA A 139 25.31 -21.56 18.42
C ALA A 139 26.36 -22.62 18.88
N GLY A 140 27.55 -22.58 18.28
CA GLY A 140 28.67 -23.45 18.72
C GLY A 140 29.20 -23.16 20.11
N LYS A 141 28.79 -22.04 20.74
CA LYS A 141 29.20 -21.63 22.10
C LYS A 141 28.05 -21.59 23.10
N ALA A 142 26.82 -21.81 22.61
CA ALA A 142 25.61 -21.71 23.39
C ALA A 142 25.29 -23.06 24.08
N ASP A 143 24.77 -22.99 25.29
CA ASP A 143 24.27 -24.13 26.05
C ASP A 143 22.78 -24.38 25.76
N SER A 144 22.06 -23.32 25.36
CA SER A 144 20.66 -23.38 24.97
C SER A 144 20.31 -22.20 24.05
N VAL A 145 19.22 -22.35 23.27
CA VAL A 145 18.68 -21.30 22.40
C VAL A 145 17.24 -21.00 22.78
N VAL A 146 16.89 -19.70 22.81
CA VAL A 146 15.53 -19.22 22.97
C VAL A 146 15.14 -18.53 21.66
N ILE A 147 14.10 -19.02 21.00
CA ILE A 147 13.50 -18.37 19.84
C ILE A 147 12.51 -17.31 20.33
N ALA A 148 12.74 -16.06 19.98
CA ALA A 148 11.96 -14.89 20.39
C ALA A 148 11.56 -14.03 19.19
N THR A 149 11.16 -14.68 18.11
CA THR A 149 10.53 -14.06 16.92
C THR A 149 9.08 -13.67 17.23
N ASP A 150 8.45 -12.83 16.39
CA ASP A 150 7.04 -12.49 16.55
C ASP A 150 6.18 -13.75 16.64
N PHE A 151 5.11 -13.74 17.46
CA PHE A 151 4.28 -14.94 17.64
C PHE A 151 3.14 -14.98 16.61
N ASP A 152 3.51 -15.25 15.37
CA ASP A 152 2.59 -15.56 14.29
C ASP A 152 3.17 -16.67 13.40
N ARG A 153 2.41 -17.08 12.38
CA ARG A 153 2.81 -18.14 11.43
C ARG A 153 4.17 -17.85 10.77
N GLU A 154 4.42 -16.59 10.43
CA GLU A 154 5.65 -16.14 9.76
C GLU A 154 6.83 -16.14 10.74
N GLY A 155 6.63 -15.61 11.95
CA GLY A 155 7.66 -15.58 12.97
C GLY A 155 8.03 -16.98 13.47
N GLU A 156 7.08 -17.93 13.53
CA GLU A 156 7.38 -19.32 13.89
C GLU A 156 8.21 -20.02 12.80
N LEU A 157 7.93 -19.75 11.51
CA LEU A 157 8.75 -20.23 10.40
C LEU A 157 10.15 -19.62 10.41
N ILE A 158 10.29 -18.31 10.65
CA ILE A 158 11.59 -17.64 10.79
C ILE A 158 12.39 -18.27 11.92
N GLY A 159 11.73 -18.58 13.05
CA GLY A 159 12.32 -19.26 14.19
C GLY A 159 12.80 -20.67 13.85
N ALA A 160 11.99 -21.44 13.14
CA ALA A 160 12.33 -22.80 12.70
C ALA A 160 13.50 -22.81 11.69
N ASP A 161 13.52 -21.86 10.74
CA ASP A 161 14.64 -21.67 9.81
C ASP A 161 15.95 -21.32 10.55
N ALA A 162 15.89 -20.44 11.56
CA ALA A 162 17.03 -20.11 12.37
C ALA A 162 17.51 -21.31 13.21
N LEU A 163 16.57 -22.07 13.78
CA LEU A 163 16.89 -23.27 14.55
C LEU A 163 17.56 -24.34 13.67
N SER A 164 17.13 -24.53 12.42
CA SER A 164 17.79 -25.47 11.50
C SER A 164 19.26 -25.12 11.28
N MET A 165 19.58 -23.82 11.14
CA MET A 165 20.97 -23.35 11.00
C MET A 165 21.78 -23.50 12.30
N VAL A 166 21.14 -23.38 13.44
CA VAL A 166 21.75 -23.63 14.76
C VAL A 166 22.09 -25.11 14.90
N GLN A 167 21.16 -26.00 14.55
CA GLN A 167 21.32 -27.45 14.69
C GLN A 167 22.34 -28.06 13.73
N GLU A 168 22.69 -27.40 12.61
CA GLU A 168 23.80 -27.85 11.77
C GLU A 168 25.17 -27.87 12.50
N VAL A 169 25.34 -27.00 13.52
CA VAL A 169 26.61 -26.92 14.29
C VAL A 169 26.47 -27.43 15.75
N ASN A 170 25.23 -27.45 16.27
CA ASN A 170 24.92 -27.96 17.60
C ASN A 170 23.60 -28.77 17.54
N PRO A 171 23.63 -30.04 17.06
CA PRO A 171 22.42 -30.82 16.74
C PRO A 171 21.49 -31.08 17.95
N ASN A 172 22.01 -31.12 19.15
CA ASN A 172 21.26 -31.48 20.35
C ASN A 172 21.03 -30.27 21.29
N ILE A 173 21.17 -29.05 20.79
CA ILE A 173 21.02 -27.87 21.63
C ILE A 173 19.56 -27.79 22.16
N PRO A 174 19.37 -27.59 23.49
CA PRO A 174 18.05 -27.34 24.04
C PRO A 174 17.44 -26.06 23.42
N VAL A 175 16.19 -26.16 22.95
CA VAL A 175 15.44 -25.05 22.35
C VAL A 175 14.20 -24.76 23.18
N SER A 176 13.87 -23.47 23.31
CA SER A 176 12.65 -23.00 23.92
C SER A 176 12.12 -21.80 23.13
N ARG A 177 10.85 -21.45 23.33
CA ARG A 177 10.14 -20.37 22.62
C ARG A 177 9.61 -19.35 23.63
N ALA A 178 9.95 -18.07 23.44
CA ALA A 178 9.33 -16.97 24.16
C ALA A 178 8.16 -16.39 23.33
N ARG A 179 6.96 -16.30 23.91
CA ARG A 179 5.75 -15.74 23.28
C ARG A 179 5.33 -14.46 23.98
N TYR A 180 5.25 -13.36 23.23
CA TYR A 180 4.87 -12.04 23.73
C TYR A 180 4.06 -11.27 22.68
N SER A 181 3.22 -10.34 23.14
CA SER A 181 2.37 -9.50 22.30
C SER A 181 2.72 -8.02 22.39
N ALA A 182 3.63 -7.62 23.31
CA ALA A 182 4.07 -6.24 23.45
C ALA A 182 5.52 -6.17 23.96
N PHE A 183 6.24 -5.09 23.59
CA PHE A 183 7.58 -4.79 24.12
C PHE A 183 7.50 -3.96 25.41
N THR A 184 6.75 -4.45 26.41
CA THR A 184 6.78 -3.92 27.77
C THR A 184 7.70 -4.76 28.63
N LYS A 185 8.19 -4.17 29.74
CA LYS A 185 9.11 -4.88 30.64
C LYS A 185 8.43 -6.10 31.27
N GLU A 186 7.22 -5.90 31.73
CA GLU A 186 6.41 -6.91 32.40
C GLU A 186 6.16 -8.11 31.47
N GLU A 187 5.70 -7.85 30.25
CA GLU A 187 5.35 -8.92 29.30
C GLU A 187 6.56 -9.68 28.78
N ILE A 188 7.67 -8.98 28.51
CA ILE A 188 8.92 -9.63 28.09
C ILE A 188 9.50 -10.48 29.26
N GLN A 189 9.50 -10.00 30.50
CA GLN A 189 9.93 -10.79 31.64
C GLN A 189 9.05 -12.03 31.80
N GLU A 190 7.72 -11.87 31.78
CA GLU A 190 6.78 -12.99 31.91
C GLU A 190 6.98 -14.04 30.81
N ALA A 191 7.17 -13.60 29.54
CA ALA A 191 7.42 -14.51 28.42
C ALA A 191 8.72 -15.30 28.54
N PHE A 192 9.76 -14.71 29.13
CA PHE A 192 11.05 -15.38 29.34
C PHE A 192 11.11 -16.22 30.63
N ASP A 193 10.24 -15.94 31.56
CA ASP A 193 10.08 -16.77 32.76
C ASP A 193 9.15 -17.99 32.50
N ASN A 194 8.29 -17.92 31.47
CA ASN A 194 7.33 -18.95 31.06
C ASN A 194 7.60 -19.43 29.63
N LEU A 195 8.81 -19.90 29.34
CA LEU A 195 9.18 -20.43 28.02
C LEU A 195 8.34 -21.68 27.68
N VAL A 196 8.00 -21.82 26.41
CA VAL A 196 7.23 -22.96 25.86
C VAL A 196 8.02 -23.67 24.76
N ASP A 197 7.47 -24.74 24.20
CA ASP A 197 8.03 -25.43 23.04
C ASP A 197 7.73 -24.69 21.74
N MET A 198 8.55 -24.93 20.69
CA MET A 198 8.30 -24.47 19.34
C MET A 198 7.07 -25.16 18.75
N ASP A 199 6.25 -24.40 18.04
CA ASP A 199 5.09 -24.92 17.29
C ASP A 199 5.49 -25.23 15.84
N PHE A 200 6.01 -26.46 15.62
CA PHE A 200 6.44 -26.89 14.29
C PHE A 200 5.27 -27.07 13.32
N ASN A 201 4.05 -27.28 13.78
CA ASN A 201 2.87 -27.30 12.91
C ASN A 201 2.55 -25.91 12.38
N LEU A 202 2.64 -24.90 13.25
CA LEU A 202 2.46 -23.51 12.83
C LEU A 202 3.57 -23.08 11.87
N ALA A 203 4.82 -23.48 12.11
CA ALA A 203 5.94 -23.24 11.19
C ALA A 203 5.71 -23.91 9.82
N ALA A 204 5.29 -25.18 9.81
CA ALA A 204 4.95 -25.93 8.58
C ALA A 204 3.81 -25.30 7.80
N SER A 205 2.81 -24.75 8.48
CA SER A 205 1.72 -23.96 7.86
C SER A 205 2.28 -22.68 7.18
N GLY A 206 3.25 -21.99 7.80
CA GLY A 206 3.95 -20.85 7.22
C GLY A 206 4.78 -21.24 5.98
N GLU A 207 5.50 -22.35 6.06
CA GLU A 207 6.30 -22.88 4.95
C GLU A 207 5.43 -23.33 3.77
N SER A 208 4.31 -24.01 4.05
CA SER A 208 3.32 -24.38 3.00
C SER A 208 2.85 -23.16 2.23
N ARG A 209 2.57 -22.07 2.94
CA ARG A 209 2.14 -20.82 2.31
C ARG A 209 3.23 -20.24 1.43
N GLN A 210 4.49 -20.22 1.88
CA GLN A 210 5.60 -19.74 1.07
C GLN A 210 5.76 -20.57 -0.22
N ASP A 211 5.72 -21.88 -0.11
CA ASP A 211 5.85 -22.78 -1.24
C ASP A 211 4.70 -22.61 -2.24
N ILE A 212 3.45 -22.57 -1.75
CA ILE A 212 2.26 -22.37 -2.59
C ILE A 212 2.31 -21.00 -3.29
N ASP A 213 2.63 -19.92 -2.57
CA ASP A 213 2.72 -18.58 -3.13
C ASP A 213 3.86 -18.46 -4.16
N LEU A 214 4.99 -19.16 -3.95
CA LEU A 214 6.08 -19.25 -4.90
C LEU A 214 5.64 -19.99 -6.17
N ILE A 215 5.03 -21.17 -6.04
CA ILE A 215 4.63 -22.03 -7.14
C ILE A 215 3.59 -21.33 -8.04
N TRP A 216 2.51 -20.85 -7.45
CA TRP A 216 1.46 -20.11 -8.17
C TRP A 216 1.99 -18.81 -8.78
N GLY A 217 2.72 -18.03 -7.97
CA GLY A 217 3.27 -16.75 -8.40
C GLY A 217 4.26 -16.91 -9.56
N ALA A 218 5.15 -17.90 -9.50
CA ALA A 218 6.11 -18.15 -10.57
C ALA A 218 5.44 -18.68 -11.85
N ALA A 219 4.55 -19.66 -11.74
CA ALA A 219 3.90 -20.27 -12.91
C ALA A 219 3.03 -19.25 -13.66
N LEU A 220 2.11 -18.57 -12.96
CA LEU A 220 1.21 -17.58 -13.58
C LEU A 220 1.95 -16.33 -14.06
N THR A 221 2.94 -15.83 -13.30
CA THR A 221 3.74 -14.67 -13.70
C THR A 221 4.59 -14.97 -14.92
N ARG A 222 5.23 -16.16 -14.98
CA ARG A 222 6.01 -16.58 -16.17
C ARG A 222 5.08 -16.74 -17.36
N TYR A 223 3.92 -17.41 -17.19
CA TYR A 223 2.93 -17.54 -18.26
C TYR A 223 2.53 -16.19 -18.86
N LEU A 224 1.97 -15.28 -18.05
CA LEU A 224 1.52 -13.96 -18.52
C LEU A 224 2.65 -13.11 -19.14
N THR A 225 3.87 -13.26 -18.63
CA THR A 225 5.03 -12.54 -19.17
C THR A 225 5.47 -13.11 -20.51
N LEU A 226 5.41 -14.45 -20.69
CA LEU A 226 5.82 -15.13 -21.90
C LEU A 226 4.82 -14.99 -23.04
N VAL A 227 3.51 -15.10 -22.76
CA VAL A 227 2.46 -14.90 -23.80
C VAL A 227 2.52 -13.51 -24.37
N LYS A 228 2.77 -12.48 -23.55
CA LYS A 228 2.68 -11.11 -24.03
C LYS A 228 4.01 -10.74 -24.60
N PHE A 229 4.92 -10.88 -24.87
CA PHE A 229 6.08 -10.14 -25.34
C PHE A 229 7.18 -10.06 -24.29
N ALA A 230 8.17 -10.85 -24.45
CA ALA A 230 9.37 -10.81 -23.66
C ALA A 230 10.12 -9.48 -23.85
N GLY A 231 9.92 -8.53 -22.93
CA GLY A 231 10.70 -7.31 -22.83
C GLY A 231 11.20 -7.15 -21.41
N TYR A 232 12.47 -6.87 -21.23
CA TYR A 232 13.07 -6.56 -19.93
C TYR A 232 12.25 -5.44 -19.23
N GLY A 233 11.74 -5.71 -18.03
CA GLY A 233 10.93 -4.75 -17.26
C GLY A 233 9.41 -4.82 -17.46
N ASN A 234 8.91 -5.77 -18.26
CA ASN A 234 7.46 -5.97 -18.50
C ASN A 234 6.90 -7.22 -17.83
N THR A 235 7.41 -7.60 -16.67
CA THR A 235 6.88 -8.71 -15.88
C THR A 235 5.42 -8.47 -15.52
N ARG A 236 4.54 -9.44 -15.84
CA ARG A 236 3.11 -9.42 -15.55
C ARG A 236 2.83 -10.35 -14.39
N SER A 237 2.72 -9.78 -13.20
CA SER A 237 2.54 -10.55 -11.97
C SER A 237 1.11 -11.04 -11.83
N ALA A 238 0.97 -12.31 -11.47
CA ALA A 238 -0.28 -12.91 -11.02
C ALA A 238 0.02 -13.89 -9.87
N GLY A 239 -0.99 -14.27 -9.11
CA GLY A 239 -0.85 -15.18 -7.99
C GLY A 239 -2.19 -15.43 -7.32
N ARG A 240 -2.27 -16.48 -6.48
CA ARG A 240 -3.53 -16.98 -5.91
C ARG A 240 -4.32 -15.95 -5.08
N VAL A 241 -3.68 -14.96 -4.46
CA VAL A 241 -4.35 -13.90 -3.70
C VAL A 241 -4.48 -12.63 -4.52
N GLN A 242 -3.44 -12.29 -5.28
CA GLN A 242 -3.39 -11.08 -6.09
C GLN A 242 -4.47 -11.06 -7.17
N THR A 243 -4.67 -12.17 -7.87
CA THR A 243 -5.60 -12.25 -9.01
C THR A 243 -7.06 -12.12 -8.57
N PRO A 244 -7.57 -12.89 -7.58
CA PRO A 244 -8.94 -12.69 -7.13
C PRO A 244 -9.15 -11.32 -6.45
N THR A 245 -8.12 -10.71 -5.85
CA THR A 245 -8.23 -9.32 -5.38
C THR A 245 -8.43 -8.34 -6.54
N LEU A 246 -7.75 -8.54 -7.67
CA LEU A 246 -7.98 -7.78 -8.89
C LEU A 246 -9.40 -8.02 -9.43
N ALA A 247 -9.87 -9.26 -9.41
CA ALA A 247 -11.21 -9.63 -9.88
C ALA A 247 -12.31 -8.88 -9.13
N LEU A 248 -12.20 -8.69 -7.80
CA LEU A 248 -13.15 -7.88 -7.03
C LEU A 248 -13.25 -6.43 -7.55
N VAL A 249 -12.12 -5.84 -7.91
CA VAL A 249 -12.08 -4.46 -8.44
C VAL A 249 -12.68 -4.41 -9.85
N VAL A 250 -12.35 -5.38 -10.70
CA VAL A 250 -12.86 -5.47 -12.08
C VAL A 250 -14.36 -5.74 -12.09
N GLU A 251 -14.86 -6.64 -11.25
CA GLU A 251 -16.29 -6.92 -11.09
C GLU A 251 -17.05 -5.64 -10.69
N LYS A 252 -16.53 -4.90 -9.72
CA LYS A 252 -17.12 -3.62 -9.30
C LYS A 252 -17.15 -2.59 -10.42
N GLU A 253 -16.12 -2.51 -11.23
CA GLU A 253 -16.09 -1.59 -12.37
C GLU A 253 -17.07 -2.03 -13.48
N ARG A 254 -17.24 -3.34 -13.72
CA ARG A 254 -18.24 -3.85 -14.64
C ARG A 254 -19.67 -3.54 -14.21
N GLU A 255 -19.99 -3.69 -12.92
CA GLU A 255 -21.27 -3.26 -12.36
C GLU A 255 -21.52 -1.78 -12.63
N ARG A 256 -20.48 -0.96 -12.56
CA ARG A 256 -20.56 0.49 -12.85
C ARG A 256 -20.75 0.80 -14.31
N LEU A 257 -20.01 0.11 -15.20
CA LEU A 257 -20.12 0.30 -16.65
C LEU A 257 -21.44 -0.21 -17.23
N ALA A 258 -22.02 -1.25 -16.61
CA ALA A 258 -23.32 -1.78 -16.99
C ALA A 258 -24.50 -1.00 -16.38
N PHE A 259 -24.20 -0.04 -15.49
CA PHE A 259 -25.25 0.73 -14.82
C PHE A 259 -25.88 1.72 -15.78
N GLU A 260 -27.20 1.65 -15.89
CA GLU A 260 -28.00 2.60 -16.67
C GLU A 260 -28.61 3.64 -15.71
N PRO A 261 -28.27 4.93 -15.83
CA PRO A 261 -28.85 5.98 -14.99
C PRO A 261 -30.34 6.15 -15.28
N GLU A 262 -31.13 6.13 -14.22
CA GLU A 262 -32.57 6.44 -14.28
C GLU A 262 -32.82 7.87 -13.79
N ASP A 263 -33.62 8.61 -14.52
CA ASP A 263 -34.06 9.95 -14.13
C ASP A 263 -35.08 9.87 -12.99
N TYR A 264 -34.96 10.74 -12.02
CA TYR A 264 -35.92 10.95 -10.97
C TYR A 264 -35.96 12.41 -10.52
N TRP A 265 -37.04 12.80 -9.91
CA TRP A 265 -37.26 14.17 -9.40
C TRP A 265 -37.37 14.15 -7.88
N VAL A 266 -36.77 15.16 -7.25
CA VAL A 266 -36.82 15.39 -5.79
C VAL A 266 -37.46 16.75 -5.58
N ILE A 267 -38.48 16.81 -4.73
CA ILE A 267 -39.11 18.04 -4.32
C ILE A 267 -38.63 18.38 -2.91
N THR A 268 -38.09 19.58 -2.73
CA THR A 268 -37.66 20.11 -1.43
C THR A 268 -38.40 21.38 -1.13
N GLY A 269 -39.11 21.45 -0.02
CA GLY A 269 -39.80 22.63 0.47
C GLY A 269 -38.94 23.43 1.45
N ASN A 270 -39.13 24.76 1.47
CA ASN A 270 -38.45 25.69 2.36
C ASN A 270 -39.49 26.18 3.43
N PHE A 271 -39.14 26.01 4.70
CA PHE A 271 -40.02 26.26 5.85
C PHE A 271 -39.38 27.20 6.86
N GLY A 272 -40.21 27.97 7.58
CA GLY A 272 -39.76 28.87 8.62
C GLY A 272 -39.23 30.22 8.11
N GLU A 273 -38.77 31.06 9.00
CA GLU A 273 -38.22 32.40 8.72
C GLU A 273 -36.91 32.62 9.51
N GLY A 274 -36.00 33.43 8.95
CA GLY A 274 -34.77 33.84 9.61
C GLY A 274 -33.86 32.65 10.01
N GLU A 275 -33.42 32.62 11.26
CA GLU A 275 -32.54 31.57 11.81
C GLU A 275 -33.24 30.21 12.02
N GLU A 276 -34.59 30.21 12.06
CA GLU A 276 -35.41 28.98 12.18
C GLU A 276 -35.81 28.38 10.80
N ALA A 277 -35.27 28.91 9.71
CA ALA A 277 -35.53 28.40 8.38
C ALA A 277 -34.85 27.05 8.18
N PHE A 278 -35.58 26.10 7.60
CA PHE A 278 -35.05 24.77 7.28
C PHE A 278 -35.66 24.21 5.99
N GLU A 279 -35.00 23.20 5.42
CA GLU A 279 -35.49 22.49 4.25
C GLU A 279 -36.03 21.11 4.62
N ALA A 280 -37.10 20.70 3.95
CA ALA A 280 -37.59 19.34 4.09
C ALA A 280 -37.94 18.73 2.72
N PRO A 281 -37.50 17.50 2.42
CA PRO A 281 -37.93 16.80 1.21
C PRO A 281 -39.39 16.36 1.32
N HIS A 282 -40.04 16.23 0.18
CA HIS A 282 -41.35 15.59 0.07
C HIS A 282 -41.29 14.14 0.58
N ALA A 283 -42.38 13.64 1.17
CA ALA A 283 -42.44 12.27 1.72
C ALA A 283 -42.13 11.19 0.65
N THR A 284 -42.55 11.44 -0.62
CA THR A 284 -42.10 10.65 -1.76
C THR A 284 -40.69 11.07 -2.11
N ALA A 285 -39.71 10.28 -1.63
CA ALA A 285 -38.29 10.62 -1.74
C ALA A 285 -37.78 10.74 -3.19
N ARG A 286 -38.42 10.04 -4.14
CA ARG A 286 -38.08 10.04 -5.57
C ARG A 286 -39.34 9.88 -6.40
N PHE A 287 -39.61 10.84 -7.26
CA PHE A 287 -40.65 10.74 -8.28
C PHE A 287 -40.03 10.15 -9.55
N LYS A 288 -40.59 9.06 -10.05
CA LYS A 288 -40.10 8.38 -11.26
C LYS A 288 -40.56 9.05 -12.58
N LYS A 289 -41.57 9.90 -12.52
CA LYS A 289 -42.09 10.64 -13.65
C LYS A 289 -42.10 12.14 -13.34
N ALA A 290 -41.66 12.95 -14.30
CA ALA A 290 -41.69 14.41 -14.19
C ALA A 290 -43.10 14.96 -13.93
N GLU A 291 -44.11 14.36 -14.58
CA GLU A 291 -45.51 14.75 -14.47
C GLU A 291 -46.03 14.67 -13.04
N ASP A 292 -45.71 13.57 -12.33
CA ASP A 292 -46.09 13.38 -10.91
C ASP A 292 -45.47 14.45 -10.02
N ALA A 293 -44.21 14.80 -10.25
CA ALA A 293 -43.53 15.85 -9.53
C ALA A 293 -44.09 17.24 -9.82
N LEU A 294 -44.42 17.53 -11.10
CA LEU A 294 -45.03 18.79 -11.50
C LEU A 294 -46.43 18.97 -10.92
N ASN A 295 -47.24 17.89 -10.86
CA ASN A 295 -48.56 17.92 -10.24
C ASN A 295 -48.48 18.31 -8.75
N VAL A 296 -47.48 17.80 -7.99
CA VAL A 296 -47.23 18.22 -6.60
C VAL A 296 -46.80 19.70 -6.53
N MET A 297 -45.89 20.11 -7.43
CA MET A 297 -45.44 21.52 -7.49
C MET A 297 -46.58 22.48 -7.76
N GLU A 298 -47.50 22.15 -8.65
CA GLU A 298 -48.69 22.99 -8.94
C GLU A 298 -49.62 23.13 -7.71
N LYS A 299 -49.82 22.05 -6.96
CA LYS A 299 -50.63 22.04 -5.74
C LYS A 299 -50.02 22.90 -4.62
N VAL A 300 -48.68 22.81 -4.42
CA VAL A 300 -48.02 23.55 -3.33
C VAL A 300 -47.66 24.99 -3.67
N LYS A 301 -47.63 25.35 -4.96
CA LYS A 301 -47.26 26.68 -5.45
C LYS A 301 -48.07 27.85 -4.86
N PRO A 302 -49.44 27.76 -4.68
CA PRO A 302 -50.23 28.84 -4.09
C PRO A 302 -50.14 28.89 -2.57
N ALA A 303 -49.54 27.89 -1.92
CA ALA A 303 -49.47 27.83 -0.47
C ALA A 303 -48.39 28.78 0.08
N THR A 304 -48.70 29.47 1.18
CA THR A 304 -47.77 30.33 1.93
C THR A 304 -47.54 29.81 3.33
N THR A 305 -48.26 28.76 3.73
CA THR A 305 -48.20 28.19 5.06
C THR A 305 -48.18 26.68 5.00
N ALA A 306 -47.43 26.08 5.92
CA ALA A 306 -47.41 24.67 6.21
C ALA A 306 -47.97 24.40 7.62
N THR A 307 -48.51 23.22 7.85
CA THR A 307 -48.94 22.77 9.17
C THR A 307 -48.06 21.63 9.65
N VAL A 308 -47.59 21.67 10.88
CA VAL A 308 -46.92 20.54 11.53
C VAL A 308 -47.95 19.46 11.84
N ALA A 309 -47.97 18.42 11.03
CA ALA A 309 -48.99 17.36 11.15
C ALA A 309 -48.70 16.39 12.32
N SER A 310 -47.45 16.04 12.51
CA SER A 310 -46.99 15.23 13.65
C SER A 310 -45.49 15.32 13.89
N ILE A 311 -45.08 15.08 15.13
CA ILE A 311 -43.67 15.03 15.53
C ILE A 311 -43.39 13.72 16.23
N GLU A 312 -42.49 12.92 15.63
CA GLU A 312 -42.04 11.68 16.22
C GLU A 312 -40.62 11.86 16.76
N LYS A 313 -40.41 11.65 18.05
CA LYS A 313 -39.08 11.64 18.67
C LYS A 313 -38.72 10.23 19.10
N LYS A 314 -37.54 9.75 18.68
CA LYS A 314 -37.07 8.40 19.03
C LYS A 314 -35.62 8.45 19.43
N GLN A 315 -35.31 8.01 20.63
CA GLN A 315 -33.95 7.83 21.07
C GLN A 315 -33.42 6.48 20.62
N ARG A 316 -32.20 6.47 20.08
CA ARG A 316 -31.48 5.27 19.72
C ARG A 316 -30.10 5.27 20.37
N LYS A 317 -29.70 4.13 20.89
CA LYS A 317 -28.35 3.90 21.40
C LYS A 317 -27.46 3.42 20.27
N VAL A 318 -26.32 4.09 20.08
CA VAL A 318 -25.25 3.66 19.17
C VAL A 318 -24.16 3.02 20.04
N PRO A 319 -23.90 1.72 19.88
CA PRO A 319 -22.94 1.03 20.71
C PRO A 319 -21.52 1.56 20.45
N ALA A 320 -20.69 1.50 21.46
CA ALA A 320 -19.27 1.79 21.31
C ALA A 320 -18.62 0.78 20.31
N PRO A 321 -17.58 1.20 19.58
CA PRO A 321 -16.97 0.36 18.56
C PRO A 321 -16.22 -0.82 19.19
N ALA A 322 -16.08 -1.92 18.45
CA ALA A 322 -15.27 -3.06 18.87
C ALA A 322 -13.76 -2.72 18.87
N PRO A 323 -12.95 -3.45 19.63
CA PRO A 323 -11.48 -3.33 19.57
C PRO A 323 -10.92 -3.45 18.16
N PHE A 324 -9.77 -2.82 17.90
CA PHE A 324 -9.12 -2.93 16.61
C PHE A 324 -8.44 -4.29 16.41
N ASN A 325 -8.75 -4.91 15.27
CA ASN A 325 -7.86 -5.87 14.61
C ASN A 325 -7.11 -5.17 13.46
N THR A 326 -6.22 -5.88 12.79
CA THR A 326 -5.41 -5.35 11.67
C THR A 326 -6.26 -4.73 10.57
N THR A 327 -7.32 -5.41 10.12
CA THR A 327 -8.19 -4.95 9.04
C THR A 327 -8.96 -3.68 9.42
N SER A 328 -9.56 -3.65 10.60
CA SER A 328 -10.33 -2.50 11.06
C SER A 328 -9.45 -1.29 11.36
N LEU A 329 -8.20 -1.50 11.82
CA LEU A 329 -7.21 -0.43 11.97
C LEU A 329 -6.84 0.17 10.61
N MET A 330 -6.51 -0.66 9.62
CA MET A 330 -6.18 -0.19 8.26
C MET A 330 -7.34 0.58 7.62
N ALA A 331 -8.57 0.08 7.78
CA ALA A 331 -9.76 0.74 7.23
C ALA A 331 -10.04 2.10 7.90
N ALA A 332 -9.91 2.19 9.22
CA ALA A 332 -10.07 3.44 9.96
C ALA A 332 -8.96 4.44 9.61
N ALA A 333 -7.72 4.00 9.53
CA ALA A 333 -6.57 4.83 9.15
C ALA A 333 -6.66 5.32 7.70
N ALA A 334 -7.24 4.52 6.79
CA ALA A 334 -7.50 4.93 5.40
C ALA A 334 -8.47 6.11 5.32
N SER A 335 -9.51 6.13 6.17
CA SER A 335 -10.43 7.28 6.29
C SER A 335 -9.74 8.55 6.78
N GLU A 336 -8.60 8.41 7.46
CA GLU A 336 -7.75 9.49 7.94
C GLU A 336 -6.59 9.83 6.97
N GLY A 337 -6.60 9.27 5.75
CA GLY A 337 -5.60 9.56 4.71
C GLY A 337 -4.29 8.77 4.84
N LEU A 338 -4.27 7.65 5.57
CA LEU A 338 -3.14 6.73 5.64
C LEU A 338 -3.45 5.48 4.81
N SER A 339 -2.69 5.22 3.75
CA SER A 339 -2.87 3.98 2.98
C SER A 339 -2.60 2.74 3.85
N PRO A 340 -3.22 1.57 3.56
CA PRO A 340 -3.04 0.34 4.32
C PRO A 340 -1.58 -0.05 4.52
N GLY A 341 -0.76 -0.02 3.45
CA GLY A 341 0.66 -0.33 3.55
C GLY A 341 1.44 0.67 4.41
N ARG A 342 1.07 1.98 4.38
CA ARG A 342 1.67 2.97 5.28
C ARG A 342 1.23 2.75 6.72
N THR A 343 -0.04 2.44 6.95
CA THR A 343 -0.59 2.13 8.28
C THR A 343 0.18 0.98 8.93
N MET A 344 0.41 -0.12 8.20
CA MET A 344 1.14 -1.26 8.76
C MET A 344 2.60 -0.93 9.10
N ARG A 345 3.31 -0.18 8.25
CA ARG A 345 4.68 0.27 8.56
C ARG A 345 4.76 1.14 9.82
N LEU A 346 3.81 2.07 9.99
CA LEU A 346 3.73 2.91 11.18
C LEU A 346 3.34 2.09 12.43
N ALA A 347 2.43 1.14 12.29
CA ALA A 347 2.02 0.26 13.38
C ALA A 347 3.17 -0.65 13.85
N GLU A 348 3.98 -1.18 12.91
CA GLU A 348 5.19 -1.94 13.25
C GLU A 348 6.23 -1.08 13.99
N SER A 349 6.44 0.17 13.57
CA SER A 349 7.33 1.11 14.28
C SER A 349 6.83 1.34 15.71
N LEU A 350 5.54 1.66 15.88
CA LEU A 350 4.93 1.87 17.20
C LEU A 350 5.00 0.62 18.11
N TYR A 351 4.84 -0.57 17.56
CA TYR A 351 4.99 -1.84 18.26
C TYR A 351 6.45 -2.04 18.73
N MET A 352 7.40 -1.87 17.81
CA MET A 352 8.83 -2.00 18.12
C MET A 352 9.30 -1.00 19.18
N ASP A 353 8.72 0.20 19.19
CA ASP A 353 9.02 1.23 20.18
C ASP A 353 8.27 1.03 21.52
N GLY A 354 7.33 0.08 21.57
CA GLY A 354 6.58 -0.30 22.79
C GLY A 354 5.40 0.64 23.09
N TYR A 355 4.84 1.31 22.09
CA TYR A 355 3.68 2.17 22.25
C TYR A 355 2.34 1.48 21.97
N ILE A 356 2.34 0.43 21.17
CA ILE A 356 1.15 -0.41 20.92
C ILE A 356 1.50 -1.89 21.01
N SER A 357 0.48 -2.73 21.18
CA SER A 357 0.60 -4.20 21.07
C SER A 357 0.85 -4.64 19.63
N TYR A 358 1.14 -5.92 19.42
CA TYR A 358 1.39 -6.52 18.11
C TYR A 358 0.28 -6.20 17.13
N PRO A 359 0.61 -5.60 15.95
CA PRO A 359 -0.41 -5.04 15.07
C PRO A 359 -1.02 -6.04 14.07
N ARG A 360 -0.53 -7.28 13.97
CA ARG A 360 -1.03 -8.29 13.05
C ARG A 360 -1.91 -9.29 13.78
N VAL A 361 -3.16 -8.90 14.05
CA VAL A 361 -4.11 -9.68 14.83
C VAL A 361 -5.48 -9.69 14.15
N ASP A 362 -6.20 -10.81 14.26
CA ASP A 362 -7.60 -10.92 13.83
C ASP A 362 -8.57 -10.81 15.01
N ASN A 363 -8.09 -10.93 16.25
CA ASN A 363 -8.87 -10.87 17.47
C ASN A 363 -9.55 -9.49 17.64
N THR A 364 -10.79 -9.50 18.09
CA THR A 364 -11.60 -8.33 18.42
C THR A 364 -12.22 -8.37 19.82
N VAL A 365 -11.64 -9.24 20.68
CA VAL A 365 -12.08 -9.44 22.06
C VAL A 365 -10.85 -9.39 22.97
N TYR A 366 -10.82 -8.45 23.92
CA TYR A 366 -9.73 -8.42 24.90
C TYR A 366 -9.79 -9.64 25.83
N PRO A 367 -8.67 -10.36 26.02
CA PRO A 367 -8.62 -11.49 26.93
C PRO A 367 -8.80 -11.03 28.39
N ALA A 368 -9.32 -11.92 29.24
CA ALA A 368 -9.52 -11.62 30.65
C ALA A 368 -8.20 -11.36 31.42
N SER A 369 -7.08 -11.84 30.89
CA SER A 369 -5.73 -11.61 31.45
C SER A 369 -5.25 -10.16 31.24
N LEU A 370 -5.78 -9.43 30.27
CA LEU A 370 -5.39 -8.04 30.03
C LEU A 370 -5.97 -7.12 31.12
N ASN A 371 -5.12 -6.49 31.92
CA ASN A 371 -5.52 -5.52 32.92
C ASN A 371 -5.91 -4.18 32.28
N LEU A 372 -7.20 -4.05 31.95
CA LEU A 372 -7.77 -2.85 31.31
C LEU A 372 -7.59 -1.60 32.17
N ALA A 373 -7.77 -1.71 33.49
CA ALA A 373 -7.65 -0.56 34.41
C ALA A 373 -6.22 -0.03 34.46
N GLU A 374 -5.23 -0.90 34.48
CA GLU A 374 -3.82 -0.50 34.45
C GLU A 374 -3.46 0.19 33.12
N THR A 375 -3.94 -0.36 31.99
CA THR A 375 -3.72 0.25 30.68
C THR A 375 -4.32 1.64 30.60
N VAL A 376 -5.56 1.83 31.12
CA VAL A 376 -6.20 3.16 31.21
C VAL A 376 -5.39 4.09 32.11
N ALA A 377 -4.89 3.59 33.26
CA ALA A 377 -4.09 4.40 34.18
C ALA A 377 -2.78 4.89 33.55
N ARG A 378 -2.10 4.04 32.76
CA ARG A 378 -0.89 4.43 31.99
C ARG A 378 -1.17 5.55 31.01
N LEU A 379 -2.31 5.54 30.33
CA LEU A 379 -2.70 6.56 29.33
C LEU A 379 -2.93 7.96 29.92
N LYS A 380 -3.09 8.09 31.24
CA LYS A 380 -3.15 9.39 31.93
C LYS A 380 -1.87 10.23 31.74
N GLY A 381 -0.77 9.61 31.36
CA GLY A 381 0.47 10.30 30.99
C GLY A 381 0.32 11.26 29.81
N ASN A 382 -0.72 11.09 28.98
CA ASN A 382 -1.08 12.06 27.94
C ASN A 382 -2.20 12.97 28.46
N PRO A 383 -1.98 14.32 28.61
CA PRO A 383 -3.00 15.27 29.09
C PRO A 383 -4.30 15.26 28.30
N ALA A 384 -4.25 14.94 27.01
CA ALA A 384 -5.44 14.89 26.14
C ALA A 384 -6.35 13.69 26.45
N TYR A 385 -5.85 12.66 27.14
CA TYR A 385 -6.62 11.47 27.53
C TYR A 385 -6.94 11.45 29.03
N ALA A 386 -6.19 12.18 29.84
CA ALA A 386 -6.32 12.13 31.31
C ALA A 386 -7.77 12.32 31.82
N PRO A 387 -8.57 13.28 31.33
CA PRO A 387 -9.96 13.44 31.80
C PRO A 387 -10.83 12.20 31.51
N TYR A 388 -10.67 11.60 30.35
CA TYR A 388 -11.40 10.37 29.97
C TYR A 388 -10.97 9.17 30.80
N CYS A 389 -9.68 9.05 31.07
CA CYS A 389 -9.13 7.99 31.91
C CYS A 389 -9.64 8.10 33.35
N ASP A 390 -9.69 9.34 33.92
CA ASP A 390 -10.23 9.58 35.25
C ASP A 390 -11.71 9.22 35.34
N GLN A 391 -12.49 9.60 34.35
CA GLN A 391 -13.91 9.25 34.26
C GLN A 391 -14.12 7.72 34.21
N LEU A 392 -13.36 7.01 33.37
CA LEU A 392 -13.47 5.56 33.22
C LEU A 392 -13.08 4.84 34.53
N LEU A 393 -11.98 5.23 35.18
CA LEU A 393 -11.51 4.61 36.41
C LEU A 393 -12.41 4.89 37.62
N SER A 394 -13.11 6.01 37.64
CA SER A 394 -14.09 6.34 38.70
C SER A 394 -15.43 5.63 38.54
N GLY A 395 -15.74 5.11 37.34
CA GLY A 395 -17.02 4.50 36.99
C GLY A 395 -17.24 3.07 37.45
N GLY A 396 -16.27 2.43 38.13
CA GLY A 396 -16.32 1.04 38.57
C GLY A 396 -15.62 0.07 37.63
N PRO A 397 -15.96 -1.23 37.64
CA PRO A 397 -15.31 -2.24 36.81
C PRO A 397 -15.41 -1.93 35.31
N LEU A 398 -14.29 -2.01 34.60
CA LEU A 398 -14.24 -1.72 33.16
C LEU A 398 -14.70 -2.93 32.35
N HIS A 399 -15.59 -2.68 31.39
CA HIS A 399 -16.08 -3.69 30.45
C HIS A 399 -15.91 -3.15 29.02
N ALA A 400 -15.09 -3.84 28.24
CA ALA A 400 -14.91 -3.47 26.84
C ALA A 400 -16.03 -4.07 25.96
N THR A 401 -16.35 -3.36 24.89
CA THR A 401 -17.16 -3.92 23.81
C THR A 401 -16.46 -5.13 23.20
N ARG A 402 -17.25 -6.13 22.76
CA ARG A 402 -16.76 -7.34 22.11
C ARG A 402 -17.05 -7.27 20.62
N GLY A 403 -16.08 -7.61 19.78
CA GLY A 403 -16.30 -7.86 18.37
C GLY A 403 -16.75 -9.30 18.11
N LYS A 404 -16.74 -9.71 16.84
CA LYS A 404 -17.23 -11.03 16.41
C LYS A 404 -16.17 -12.12 16.39
N LYS A 405 -14.88 -11.73 16.28
CA LYS A 405 -13.76 -12.67 16.19
C LYS A 405 -13.06 -12.75 17.54
N GLU A 406 -12.95 -13.92 18.06
CA GLU A 406 -12.22 -14.23 19.29
C GLU A 406 -11.12 -15.24 18.94
N GLU A 407 -9.88 -14.83 19.11
CA GLU A 407 -8.68 -15.60 18.84
C GLU A 407 -7.81 -15.65 20.10
N THR A 408 -6.96 -16.66 20.22
CA THR A 408 -6.16 -16.90 21.42
C THR A 408 -4.68 -16.56 21.24
N ASP A 409 -4.26 -16.18 20.01
CA ASP A 409 -2.85 -15.88 19.70
C ASP A 409 -2.40 -14.54 20.30
N HIS A 410 -3.12 -13.46 19.99
CA HIS A 410 -2.82 -12.12 20.48
C HIS A 410 -4.08 -11.37 20.90
N PRO A 411 -3.99 -10.43 21.85
CA PRO A 411 -5.07 -9.50 22.13
C PRO A 411 -5.30 -8.56 20.94
N PRO A 412 -6.48 -7.94 20.81
CA PRO A 412 -6.70 -6.83 19.89
C PRO A 412 -5.65 -5.72 20.07
N ILE A 413 -5.45 -4.92 19.03
CA ILE A 413 -4.48 -3.80 19.06
C ILE A 413 -4.89 -2.77 20.12
N TYR A 414 -4.00 -2.51 21.08
CA TYR A 414 -4.20 -1.57 22.18
C TYR A 414 -2.93 -0.78 22.49
N PRO A 415 -3.02 0.41 23.14
CA PRO A 415 -1.85 1.19 23.53
C PRO A 415 -1.18 0.57 24.77
N THR A 416 0.12 0.37 24.73
CA THR A 416 0.94 -0.22 25.82
C THR A 416 1.65 0.84 26.65
N ALA A 417 1.83 2.05 26.13
CA ALA A 417 2.40 3.20 26.81
C ALA A 417 1.68 4.51 26.40
N ALA A 418 1.75 5.53 27.23
CA ALA A 418 1.31 6.86 26.86
C ALA A 418 2.33 7.53 25.93
N ALA A 419 1.84 8.27 24.93
CA ALA A 419 2.66 9.12 24.08
C ALA A 419 1.96 10.46 23.83
N THR A 420 2.73 11.53 23.74
CA THR A 420 2.31 12.88 23.38
C THR A 420 2.78 13.22 21.95
N PRO A 421 2.32 14.31 21.33
CA PRO A 421 2.82 14.74 20.02
C PRO A 421 4.33 15.00 19.97
N ASP A 422 4.97 15.27 21.11
CA ASP A 422 6.41 15.54 21.22
C ASP A 422 7.25 14.25 21.28
N ASP A 423 6.63 13.11 21.62
CA ASP A 423 7.32 11.82 21.75
C ASP A 423 7.44 11.10 20.40
N LEU A 424 6.56 11.37 19.43
CA LEU A 424 6.44 10.63 18.18
C LEU A 424 6.41 11.53 16.95
N PRO A 425 6.96 11.09 15.83
CA PRO A 425 6.75 11.75 14.53
C PRO A 425 5.24 11.92 14.24
N ALA A 426 4.86 13.03 13.61
CA ALA A 426 3.45 13.39 13.40
C ALA A 426 2.57 12.28 12.77
N ALA A 427 3.13 11.48 11.85
CA ALA A 427 2.39 10.38 11.22
C ALA A 427 2.20 9.19 12.17
N GLU A 428 3.21 8.87 13.00
CA GLU A 428 3.12 7.84 14.02
C GLU A 428 2.18 8.25 15.13
N TYR A 429 2.28 9.51 15.62
CA TYR A 429 1.34 10.03 16.60
C TYR A 429 -0.11 10.01 16.09
N LYS A 430 -0.34 10.33 14.81
CA LYS A 430 -1.68 10.24 14.22
C LYS A 430 -2.27 8.84 14.34
N LEU A 431 -1.49 7.81 14.02
CA LEU A 431 -1.92 6.41 14.13
C LEU A 431 -2.07 5.97 15.58
N TYR A 432 -1.10 6.31 16.45
CA TYR A 432 -1.15 6.04 17.88
C TYR A 432 -2.41 6.66 18.52
N ASN A 433 -2.70 7.92 18.23
CA ASN A 433 -3.90 8.61 18.73
C ASN A 433 -5.19 7.91 18.29
N LEU A 434 -5.24 7.39 17.05
CA LEU A 434 -6.38 6.60 16.57
C LEU A 434 -6.55 5.31 17.38
N VAL A 435 -5.46 4.60 17.68
CA VAL A 435 -5.45 3.36 18.50
C VAL A 435 -5.83 3.66 19.94
N ALA A 436 -5.22 4.67 20.58
CA ALA A 436 -5.48 5.01 21.97
C ALA A 436 -6.92 5.47 22.20
N ARG A 437 -7.45 6.34 21.33
CA ARG A 437 -8.84 6.78 21.40
C ARG A 437 -9.82 5.64 21.13
N ARG A 438 -9.49 4.73 20.22
CA ARG A 438 -10.33 3.55 19.98
C ARG A 438 -10.38 2.65 21.20
N PHE A 439 -9.25 2.38 21.84
CA PHE A 439 -9.18 1.59 23.06
C PHE A 439 -10.07 2.19 24.17
N LEU A 440 -9.90 3.47 24.47
CA LEU A 440 -10.73 4.16 25.48
C LEU A 440 -12.22 4.17 25.11
N ALA A 441 -12.54 4.31 23.83
CA ALA A 441 -13.90 4.26 23.33
C ALA A 441 -14.57 2.90 23.55
N THR A 442 -13.82 1.79 23.41
CA THR A 442 -14.34 0.43 23.66
C THR A 442 -14.79 0.23 25.12
N LEU A 443 -14.23 1.01 26.05
CA LEU A 443 -14.53 0.96 27.48
C LEU A 443 -15.63 1.94 27.90
N SER A 444 -16.09 2.78 26.95
CA SER A 444 -17.06 3.85 27.22
C SER A 444 -18.48 3.40 26.92
N GLY A 445 -19.45 4.09 27.50
CA GLY A 445 -20.86 3.84 27.26
C GLY A 445 -21.30 4.16 25.81
N PRO A 446 -22.46 3.64 25.39
CA PRO A 446 -23.02 3.96 24.07
C PRO A 446 -23.36 5.45 23.95
N ALA A 447 -23.28 5.97 22.74
CA ALA A 447 -23.84 7.28 22.44
C ALA A 447 -25.35 7.19 22.28
N THR A 448 -26.08 8.23 22.75
CA THR A 448 -27.53 8.31 22.56
C THR A 448 -27.83 9.46 21.60
N ILE A 449 -28.51 9.13 20.51
CA ILE A 449 -28.98 10.08 19.51
C ILE A 449 -30.49 10.14 19.59
N GLU A 450 -31.05 11.35 19.68
CA GLU A 450 -32.48 11.61 19.51
C GLU A 450 -32.72 11.96 18.03
N GLY A 451 -33.40 11.08 17.32
CA GLY A 451 -33.91 11.35 16.00
C GLY A 451 -35.28 11.99 16.08
N THR A 452 -35.43 13.18 15.52
CA THR A 452 -36.70 13.88 15.38
C THR A 452 -37.15 13.77 13.92
N LYS A 453 -38.38 13.28 13.73
CA LYS A 453 -39.04 13.25 12.42
C LYS A 453 -40.27 14.15 12.52
N VAL A 454 -40.33 15.17 11.69
CA VAL A 454 -41.47 16.12 11.62
C VAL A 454 -42.16 15.90 10.28
N ASN A 455 -43.43 15.55 10.34
CA ASN A 455 -44.29 15.47 9.18
C ASN A 455 -45.00 16.80 9.01
N LEU A 456 -44.86 17.40 7.86
CA LEU A 456 -45.42 18.71 7.49
C LEU A 456 -46.46 18.52 6.40
N ASP A 457 -47.54 19.24 6.44
CA ASP A 457 -48.57 19.31 5.40
C ASP A 457 -48.56 20.66 4.72
N VAL A 458 -48.50 20.66 3.40
CA VAL A 458 -48.61 21.85 2.56
C VAL A 458 -49.66 21.58 1.48
N ALA A 459 -50.85 22.15 1.69
CA ALA A 459 -51.97 21.98 0.77
C ALA A 459 -52.32 20.50 0.46
N GLY A 460 -52.21 19.61 1.47
CA GLY A 460 -52.44 18.16 1.34
C GLY A 460 -51.25 17.34 0.83
N GLU A 461 -50.11 17.97 0.53
CA GLU A 461 -48.86 17.28 0.14
C GLU A 461 -47.92 17.15 1.35
N PRO A 462 -47.47 15.92 1.67
CA PRO A 462 -46.65 15.66 2.85
C PRO A 462 -45.17 15.91 2.61
N PHE A 463 -44.51 16.65 3.52
CA PHE A 463 -43.07 16.87 3.61
C PHE A 463 -42.54 16.28 4.91
N VAL A 464 -41.27 15.80 4.92
CA VAL A 464 -40.69 15.15 6.07
C VAL A 464 -39.32 15.74 6.39
N ALA A 465 -39.24 16.50 7.45
CA ALA A 465 -37.97 16.94 8.02
C ALA A 465 -37.44 15.89 9.01
N LYS A 466 -36.14 15.65 8.96
CA LYS A 466 -35.43 14.75 9.88
C LYS A 466 -34.25 15.48 10.49
N GLY A 467 -34.10 15.37 11.79
CA GLY A 467 -32.97 15.89 12.52
C GLY A 467 -32.46 14.85 13.51
N ASP A 468 -31.17 14.75 13.65
CA ASP A 468 -30.48 13.89 14.61
C ASP A 468 -29.70 14.79 15.59
N VAL A 469 -29.97 14.68 16.86
CA VAL A 469 -29.27 15.43 17.92
C VAL A 469 -28.57 14.47 18.86
N LEU A 470 -27.29 14.71 19.11
CA LEU A 470 -26.49 13.92 20.05
C LEU A 470 -26.85 14.34 21.50
N VAL A 471 -27.71 13.54 22.16
CA VAL A 471 -28.17 13.80 23.53
C VAL A 471 -27.13 13.40 24.56
N ASN A 472 -26.49 12.27 24.36
CA ASN A 472 -25.37 11.79 25.16
C ASN A 472 -24.24 11.35 24.25
N PRO A 473 -23.09 12.00 24.31
CA PRO A 473 -21.97 11.68 23.42
C PRO A 473 -21.40 10.27 23.66
N GLY A 474 -21.41 9.78 24.90
CA GLY A 474 -20.82 8.48 25.22
C GLY A 474 -19.41 8.34 24.64
N PHE A 475 -19.14 7.21 23.98
CA PHE A 475 -17.83 6.96 23.35
C PHE A 475 -17.41 8.00 22.28
N ARG A 476 -18.36 8.73 21.68
CA ARG A 476 -18.09 9.68 20.60
C ARG A 476 -17.29 10.91 21.05
N GLU A 477 -17.36 11.24 22.32
CA GLU A 477 -16.54 12.29 22.90
C GLU A 477 -15.05 11.96 22.81
N ILE A 478 -14.69 10.69 23.00
CA ILE A 478 -13.32 10.19 22.97
C ILE A 478 -12.87 9.85 21.55
N TYR A 479 -13.79 9.27 20.73
CA TYR A 479 -13.52 8.77 19.40
C TYR A 479 -14.39 9.50 18.36
N PRO A 480 -14.02 10.74 17.97
CA PRO A 480 -14.81 11.58 17.07
C PRO A 480 -14.62 11.26 15.57
N TYR A 481 -14.21 10.05 15.22
CA TYR A 481 -13.97 9.65 13.84
C TYR A 481 -15.25 9.13 13.15
N GLY A 482 -15.45 9.53 11.89
CA GLY A 482 -16.60 9.09 11.09
C GLY A 482 -17.96 9.66 11.56
N LEU A 483 -17.94 10.75 12.33
CA LEU A 483 -19.17 11.40 12.77
C LEU A 483 -19.80 12.18 11.62
N LYS A 484 -21.13 12.09 11.49
CA LYS A 484 -21.93 13.03 10.73
C LYS A 484 -22.18 14.27 11.57
N LYS A 485 -22.30 15.42 10.94
CA LYS A 485 -22.75 16.65 11.62
C LYS A 485 -24.16 16.48 12.14
N ASP A 486 -24.43 17.04 13.32
CA ASP A 486 -25.79 17.11 13.85
C ASP A 486 -26.64 17.95 12.92
N GLU A 487 -27.81 17.43 12.55
CA GLU A 487 -28.85 18.15 11.83
C GLU A 487 -29.92 18.58 12.82
N GLN A 488 -29.79 19.79 13.32
CA GLN A 488 -30.70 20.35 14.31
C GLN A 488 -31.91 20.96 13.62
N LEU A 489 -33.12 20.52 13.98
CA LEU A 489 -34.36 21.16 13.58
C LEU A 489 -34.76 22.23 14.63
N PRO A 490 -35.47 23.29 14.23
CA PRO A 490 -36.03 24.23 15.19
C PRO A 490 -37.04 23.55 16.13
N VAL A 491 -37.34 24.18 17.25
CA VAL A 491 -38.32 23.65 18.20
C VAL A 491 -39.71 23.88 17.63
N LEU A 492 -40.38 22.76 17.28
CA LEU A 492 -41.70 22.78 16.66
C LEU A 492 -42.74 22.13 17.59
N THR A 493 -44.02 22.46 17.39
CA THR A 493 -45.17 21.83 18.08
C THR A 493 -46.20 21.35 17.07
N GLU A 494 -46.87 20.23 17.39
CA GLU A 494 -47.95 19.71 16.54
C GLU A 494 -49.08 20.74 16.40
N GLY A 495 -49.59 20.86 15.17
CA GLY A 495 -50.60 21.88 14.80
C GLY A 495 -50.01 23.27 14.53
N GLN A 496 -48.73 23.49 14.77
CA GLN A 496 -48.08 24.78 14.49
C GLN A 496 -48.12 25.08 12.97
N LYS A 497 -48.46 26.35 12.66
CA LYS A 497 -48.38 26.87 11.30
C LYS A 497 -47.02 27.54 11.09
N LEU A 498 -46.34 27.14 10.02
CA LEU A 498 -45.04 27.68 9.62
C LEU A 498 -45.16 28.45 8.30
N ALA A 499 -44.38 29.47 8.10
CA ALA A 499 -44.21 30.06 6.80
C ALA A 499 -43.70 28.99 5.81
N PHE A 500 -44.34 28.89 4.67
CA PHE A 500 -43.85 28.08 3.54
C PHE A 500 -43.38 29.01 2.44
N ASN A 501 -42.08 28.97 2.17
CA ASN A 501 -41.38 29.88 1.25
C ASN A 501 -41.21 29.29 -0.14
N GLY A 502 -42.06 28.30 -0.49
CA GLY A 502 -42.08 27.62 -1.78
C GLY A 502 -41.30 26.30 -1.75
N ALA A 503 -41.35 25.62 -2.86
CA ALA A 503 -40.65 24.38 -3.05
C ALA A 503 -39.82 24.43 -4.35
N THR A 504 -38.76 23.62 -4.39
CA THR A 504 -37.93 23.41 -5.59
C THR A 504 -38.06 21.97 -6.06
N CYS A 505 -38.22 21.78 -7.37
CA CYS A 505 -38.18 20.47 -8.00
C CYS A 505 -36.85 20.33 -8.75
N THR A 506 -36.05 19.38 -8.33
CA THR A 506 -34.72 19.13 -8.93
C THR A 506 -34.73 17.78 -9.63
N ALA A 507 -34.43 17.78 -10.95
CA ALA A 507 -34.14 16.57 -11.69
C ALA A 507 -32.78 16.01 -11.31
N LYS A 508 -32.71 14.72 -11.02
CA LYS A 508 -31.52 13.98 -10.65
C LYS A 508 -31.48 12.66 -11.41
N GLN A 509 -30.30 12.07 -11.49
CA GLN A 509 -30.13 10.71 -12.00
C GLN A 509 -29.59 9.81 -10.88
N THR A 510 -29.94 8.53 -10.97
CA THR A 510 -29.31 7.53 -10.09
C THR A 510 -27.84 7.44 -10.40
N GLU A 511 -27.02 7.20 -9.38
CA GLU A 511 -25.58 7.08 -9.51
C GLU A 511 -25.14 5.61 -9.52
N PRO A 512 -24.10 5.25 -10.30
CA PRO A 512 -23.55 3.90 -10.28
C PRO A 512 -22.99 3.54 -8.89
N PRO A 513 -22.86 2.23 -8.57
CA PRO A 513 -22.27 1.79 -7.31
C PRO A 513 -20.91 2.44 -7.07
N ALA A 514 -20.61 2.81 -5.83
CA ALA A 514 -19.32 3.43 -5.51
C ALA A 514 -18.17 2.43 -5.69
N ARG A 515 -17.05 2.88 -6.26
CA ARG A 515 -15.81 2.14 -6.32
C ARG A 515 -15.27 1.83 -4.93
N TYR A 516 -14.44 0.81 -4.80
CA TYR A 516 -13.73 0.54 -3.55
C TYR A 516 -12.71 1.64 -3.25
N SER A 517 -12.71 2.16 -2.01
CA SER A 517 -11.50 2.74 -1.44
C SER A 517 -10.56 1.62 -0.97
N GLN A 518 -9.27 1.92 -0.76
CA GLN A 518 -8.32 0.93 -0.25
C GLN A 518 -8.80 0.30 1.07
N GLY A 519 -9.38 1.10 1.98
CA GLY A 519 -9.91 0.60 3.24
C GLY A 519 -11.11 -0.35 3.07
N ARG A 520 -12.00 -0.07 2.11
CA ARG A 520 -13.13 -0.97 1.80
C ARG A 520 -12.69 -2.25 1.11
N LEU A 521 -11.70 -2.16 0.22
CA LEU A 521 -11.15 -3.35 -0.45
C LEU A 521 -10.52 -4.32 0.57
N ILE A 522 -9.74 -3.82 1.54
CA ILE A 522 -9.18 -4.65 2.64
C ILE A 522 -10.28 -5.39 3.41
N GLN A 523 -11.39 -4.70 3.72
CA GLN A 523 -12.53 -5.32 4.41
C GLN A 523 -13.22 -6.38 3.57
N GLU A 524 -13.38 -6.15 2.27
CA GLU A 524 -13.97 -7.13 1.36
C GLU A 524 -13.06 -8.35 1.16
N MET A 525 -11.74 -8.14 1.08
CA MET A 525 -10.76 -9.23 1.07
C MET A 525 -10.87 -10.11 2.33
N GLU A 526 -10.96 -9.49 3.52
CA GLU A 526 -11.14 -10.23 4.76
C GLU A 526 -12.44 -11.04 4.76
N LYS A 527 -13.55 -10.41 4.36
CA LYS A 527 -14.88 -11.04 4.30
C LYS A 527 -14.90 -12.27 3.39
N ARG A 528 -14.10 -12.25 2.30
CA ARG A 528 -14.00 -13.35 1.32
C ARG A 528 -12.83 -14.29 1.58
N GLY A 529 -12.12 -14.18 2.69
CA GLY A 529 -10.99 -15.05 3.02
C GLY A 529 -9.75 -14.85 2.13
N LEU A 530 -9.63 -13.70 1.45
CA LEU A 530 -8.49 -13.39 0.58
C LEU A 530 -7.31 -12.85 1.37
N GLY A 531 -6.23 -13.63 1.42
CA GLY A 531 -5.01 -13.28 2.12
C GLY A 531 -5.17 -13.23 3.65
N THR A 532 -4.06 -12.98 4.33
CA THR A 532 -4.00 -12.96 5.79
C THR A 532 -3.90 -11.54 6.34
N LYS A 533 -4.04 -11.40 7.65
CA LYS A 533 -3.77 -10.15 8.41
C LYS A 533 -2.42 -9.51 8.02
N SER A 534 -1.42 -10.31 7.67
CA SER A 534 -0.06 -9.84 7.32
C SER A 534 0.09 -9.45 5.84
N THR A 535 -0.76 -9.94 4.92
CA THR A 535 -0.49 -9.84 3.46
C THR A 535 -1.50 -9.03 2.67
N ARG A 536 -2.73 -8.79 3.16
CA ARG A 536 -3.76 -8.08 2.39
C ARG A 536 -3.30 -6.74 1.83
N HIS A 537 -2.63 -5.92 2.66
CA HIS A 537 -2.14 -4.61 2.23
C HIS A 537 -1.07 -4.71 1.14
N SER A 538 -0.18 -5.71 1.21
CA SER A 538 0.88 -5.89 0.23
C SER A 538 0.34 -6.35 -1.13
N MET A 539 -0.78 -7.07 -1.18
CA MET A 539 -1.46 -7.42 -2.44
C MET A 539 -1.99 -6.17 -3.15
N ILE A 540 -2.62 -5.25 -2.41
CA ILE A 540 -3.08 -3.97 -2.98
C ILE A 540 -1.89 -3.14 -3.48
N ASP A 541 -0.83 -3.00 -2.67
CA ASP A 541 0.40 -2.30 -3.08
C ASP A 541 1.00 -2.94 -4.35
N ARG A 542 0.96 -4.27 -4.47
CA ARG A 542 1.43 -5.01 -5.64
C ARG A 542 0.60 -4.71 -6.89
N LEU A 543 -0.73 -4.68 -6.79
CA LEU A 543 -1.62 -4.33 -7.89
C LEU A 543 -1.33 -2.92 -8.44
N TYR A 544 -1.08 -1.94 -7.55
CA TYR A 544 -0.63 -0.61 -7.95
C TYR A 544 0.75 -0.63 -8.62
N ALA A 545 1.70 -1.38 -8.07
CA ALA A 545 3.07 -1.47 -8.58
C ALA A 545 3.12 -2.06 -10.01
N VAL A 546 2.30 -3.07 -10.31
CA VAL A 546 2.19 -3.67 -11.65
C VAL A 546 1.21 -2.92 -12.56
N LYS A 547 0.60 -1.84 -12.07
CA LYS A 547 -0.34 -0.98 -12.80
C LYS A 547 -1.60 -1.71 -13.30
N TYR A 548 -2.12 -2.64 -12.53
CA TYR A 548 -3.42 -3.24 -12.80
C TYR A 548 -4.56 -2.39 -12.24
N ILE A 549 -4.27 -1.58 -11.22
CA ILE A 549 -5.18 -0.63 -10.62
C ILE A 549 -4.51 0.74 -10.46
N VAL A 550 -5.34 1.80 -10.43
CA VAL A 550 -4.91 3.19 -10.24
C VAL A 550 -5.88 3.90 -9.30
N ASN A 551 -5.54 5.12 -8.89
CA ASN A 551 -6.36 6.04 -8.11
C ASN A 551 -6.84 5.52 -6.72
N ASP A 552 -7.49 6.37 -5.96
CA ASP A 552 -8.28 6.05 -4.77
C ASP A 552 -9.43 7.07 -4.70
N PRO A 553 -10.68 6.67 -4.91
CA PRO A 553 -11.18 5.29 -5.07
C PRO A 553 -10.57 4.51 -6.24
N ILE A 554 -10.44 3.18 -6.04
CA ILE A 554 -9.66 2.27 -6.90
C ILE A 554 -10.35 2.08 -8.24
N GLU A 555 -9.59 2.21 -9.32
CA GLU A 555 -10.00 1.97 -10.71
C GLU A 555 -9.10 0.91 -11.33
N PRO A 556 -9.65 -0.11 -12.02
CA PRO A 556 -8.83 -1.01 -12.80
C PRO A 556 -8.37 -0.33 -14.09
N THR A 557 -7.16 -0.64 -14.55
CA THR A 557 -6.67 -0.25 -15.88
C THR A 557 -7.21 -1.19 -16.95
N ALA A 558 -7.12 -0.82 -18.22
CA ALA A 558 -7.48 -1.72 -19.32
C ALA A 558 -6.65 -3.01 -19.27
N LEU A 559 -5.36 -2.90 -18.93
CA LEU A 559 -4.51 -4.07 -18.70
C LEU A 559 -4.99 -4.92 -17.52
N GLY A 560 -5.39 -4.31 -16.40
CA GLY A 560 -5.94 -5.03 -15.23
C GLY A 560 -7.20 -5.80 -15.60
N MET A 561 -8.10 -5.18 -16.36
CA MET A 561 -9.31 -5.83 -16.88
C MET A 561 -8.98 -7.00 -17.80
N ALA A 562 -8.09 -6.80 -18.79
CA ALA A 562 -7.72 -7.86 -19.74
C ALA A 562 -7.03 -9.06 -19.08
N VAL A 563 -6.18 -8.83 -18.07
CA VAL A 563 -5.58 -9.93 -17.28
C VAL A 563 -6.66 -10.70 -16.52
N CYS A 564 -7.60 -9.99 -15.89
CA CYS A 564 -8.71 -10.62 -15.17
C CYS A 564 -9.63 -11.41 -16.12
N ASP A 565 -9.93 -10.86 -17.31
CA ASP A 565 -10.78 -11.50 -18.31
C ASP A 565 -10.15 -12.77 -18.88
N ALA A 566 -8.89 -12.69 -19.27
CA ALA A 566 -8.17 -13.82 -19.84
C ALA A 566 -8.05 -14.96 -18.81
N LEU A 567 -7.70 -14.65 -17.55
CA LEU A 567 -7.64 -15.67 -16.51
C LEU A 567 -9.03 -16.17 -16.10
N GLY A 568 -10.02 -15.30 -16.03
CA GLY A 568 -11.40 -15.69 -15.72
C GLY A 568 -12.05 -16.58 -16.78
N GLN A 569 -11.68 -16.41 -18.05
CA GLN A 569 -12.20 -17.21 -19.15
C GLN A 569 -11.51 -18.59 -19.25
N PHE A 570 -10.19 -18.63 -19.10
CA PHE A 570 -9.38 -19.83 -19.40
C PHE A 570 -8.79 -20.50 -18.16
N ALA A 571 -8.90 -19.90 -16.99
CA ALA A 571 -8.45 -20.42 -15.70
C ALA A 571 -9.32 -19.83 -14.55
N PRO A 572 -10.64 -20.10 -14.52
CA PRO A 572 -11.59 -19.38 -13.66
C PRO A 572 -11.27 -19.49 -12.17
N HIS A 573 -10.76 -20.62 -11.70
CA HIS A 573 -10.41 -20.80 -10.29
C HIS A 573 -9.30 -19.84 -9.81
N VAL A 574 -8.47 -19.32 -10.73
CA VAL A 574 -7.43 -18.33 -10.40
C VAL A 574 -8.01 -16.95 -10.04
N THR A 575 -9.23 -16.64 -10.53
CA THR A 575 -9.90 -15.35 -10.31
C THR A 575 -10.93 -15.37 -9.20
N THR A 576 -11.31 -16.56 -8.71
CA THR A 576 -12.33 -16.73 -7.67
C THR A 576 -11.72 -16.75 -6.26
N PRO A 577 -12.38 -16.13 -5.26
CA PRO A 577 -11.93 -16.14 -3.87
C PRO A 577 -11.95 -17.54 -3.23
N GLU A 578 -12.86 -18.39 -3.66
CA GLU A 578 -13.20 -19.68 -3.02
C GLU A 578 -11.99 -20.61 -2.94
N MET A 579 -11.26 -20.78 -4.05
CA MET A 579 -10.04 -21.61 -4.09
C MET A 579 -8.97 -21.09 -3.10
N THR A 580 -8.79 -19.77 -3.04
CA THR A 580 -7.84 -19.18 -2.09
C THR A 580 -8.26 -19.39 -0.65
N ALA A 581 -9.54 -19.25 -0.34
CA ALA A 581 -10.09 -19.49 1.00
C ALA A 581 -9.96 -20.96 1.42
N GLU A 582 -10.17 -21.89 0.49
CA GLU A 582 -9.99 -23.33 0.72
C GLU A 582 -8.53 -23.67 1.06
N LEU A 583 -7.58 -23.21 0.26
CA LEU A 583 -6.14 -23.40 0.55
C LEU A 583 -5.71 -22.74 1.86
N GLU A 584 -6.26 -21.56 2.22
CA GLU A 584 -5.99 -20.94 3.53
C GLU A 584 -6.54 -21.81 4.67
N GLN A 585 -7.72 -22.41 4.49
CA GLN A 585 -8.28 -23.33 5.49
C GLN A 585 -7.44 -24.60 5.64
N GLU A 586 -6.95 -25.17 4.53
CA GLU A 586 -6.04 -26.32 4.57
C GLU A 586 -4.73 -25.99 5.31
N MET A 587 -4.16 -24.80 5.12
CA MET A 587 -2.99 -24.35 5.87
C MET A 587 -3.28 -24.14 7.37
N LEU A 588 -4.49 -23.72 7.75
CA LEU A 588 -4.92 -23.72 9.17
C LEU A 588 -5.03 -25.14 9.73
N ASN A 589 -5.47 -26.10 8.92
CA ASN A 589 -5.52 -27.52 9.29
C ASN A 589 -4.11 -28.09 9.55
N ILE A 590 -3.06 -27.62 8.82
CA ILE A 590 -1.67 -27.98 9.16
C ILE A 590 -1.31 -27.45 10.55
N ALA A 591 -1.60 -26.18 10.82
CA ALA A 591 -1.32 -25.58 12.13
C ALA A 591 -2.04 -26.32 13.28
N ALA A 592 -3.25 -26.84 13.02
CA ALA A 592 -4.00 -27.67 13.96
C ALA A 592 -3.52 -29.12 14.04
N GLY A 593 -2.54 -29.54 13.25
CA GLY A 593 -2.00 -30.91 13.21
C GLY A 593 -2.92 -31.94 12.55
N SER A 594 -3.97 -31.53 11.85
CA SER A 594 -4.96 -32.43 11.20
C SER A 594 -4.59 -32.86 9.78
N THR A 595 -3.59 -32.20 9.16
CA THR A 595 -3.03 -32.55 7.86
C THR A 595 -1.54 -32.21 7.80
N THR A 596 -0.86 -32.57 6.71
CA THR A 596 0.57 -32.34 6.51
C THR A 596 0.85 -31.28 5.45
N LYS A 597 2.02 -30.63 5.52
CA LYS A 597 2.52 -29.71 4.48
C LYS A 597 2.48 -30.36 3.09
N ASP A 598 3.02 -31.60 2.96
CA ASP A 598 3.16 -32.25 1.66
C ASP A 598 1.80 -32.55 1.02
N ALA A 599 0.79 -32.92 1.80
CA ALA A 599 -0.56 -33.14 1.31
C ALA A 599 -1.17 -31.86 0.74
N VAL A 600 -1.06 -30.74 1.47
CA VAL A 600 -1.65 -29.45 1.07
C VAL A 600 -0.90 -28.85 -0.13
N VAL A 601 0.42 -28.86 -0.12
CA VAL A 601 1.23 -28.41 -1.27
C VAL A 601 0.99 -29.28 -2.49
N GLY A 602 0.87 -30.61 -2.33
CA GLY A 602 0.52 -31.54 -3.40
C GLY A 602 -0.85 -31.24 -4.02
N HIS A 603 -1.87 -31.04 -3.20
CA HIS A 603 -3.21 -30.62 -3.67
C HIS A 603 -3.14 -29.30 -4.44
N SER A 604 -2.47 -28.31 -3.89
CA SER A 604 -2.30 -27.00 -4.53
C SER A 604 -1.59 -27.08 -5.89
N ARG A 605 -0.59 -27.98 -6.04
CA ARG A 605 0.10 -28.24 -7.33
C ARG A 605 -0.84 -28.84 -8.36
N ALA A 606 -1.69 -29.80 -7.96
CA ALA A 606 -2.67 -30.43 -8.83
C ALA A 606 -3.68 -29.40 -9.36
N LEU A 607 -4.23 -28.56 -8.49
CA LEU A 607 -5.13 -27.46 -8.89
C LEU A 607 -4.46 -26.51 -9.90
N LEU A 608 -3.22 -26.12 -9.65
CA LEU A 608 -2.51 -25.20 -10.56
C LEU A 608 -2.21 -25.88 -11.91
N ALA A 609 -1.84 -27.14 -11.91
CA ALA A 609 -1.56 -27.88 -13.14
C ALA A 609 -2.80 -27.99 -14.03
N GLU A 610 -3.97 -28.25 -13.46
CA GLU A 610 -5.27 -28.24 -14.15
C GLU A 610 -5.52 -26.87 -14.80
N GLN A 611 -5.37 -25.78 -14.05
CA GLN A 611 -5.60 -24.43 -14.56
C GLN A 611 -4.60 -24.07 -15.69
N LEU A 612 -3.34 -24.48 -15.57
CA LEU A 612 -2.35 -24.25 -16.64
C LEU A 612 -2.63 -25.09 -17.89
N ALA A 613 -3.12 -26.33 -17.74
CA ALA A 613 -3.46 -27.18 -18.87
C ALA A 613 -4.61 -26.58 -19.70
N GLU A 614 -5.58 -25.92 -19.04
CA GLU A 614 -6.66 -25.18 -19.71
C GLU A 614 -6.17 -23.87 -20.32
N LEU A 615 -5.29 -23.15 -19.64
CA LEU A 615 -4.84 -21.81 -20.04
C LEU A 615 -3.82 -21.82 -21.20
N MET A 616 -2.90 -22.79 -21.25
CA MET A 616 -1.79 -22.80 -22.21
C MET A 616 -2.22 -22.92 -23.68
N PRO A 617 -3.26 -23.70 -24.08
CA PRO A 617 -3.73 -23.76 -25.46
C PRO A 617 -4.21 -22.39 -26.00
N HIS A 618 -4.71 -21.50 -25.14
CA HIS A 618 -5.26 -20.18 -25.49
C HIS A 618 -4.23 -19.05 -25.44
N SER A 619 -2.93 -19.37 -25.48
CA SER A 619 -1.85 -18.39 -25.30
C SER A 619 -1.86 -17.26 -26.34
N GLU A 620 -2.26 -17.50 -27.58
CA GLU A 620 -2.33 -16.43 -28.61
C GLU A 620 -3.52 -15.49 -28.37
N GLU A 621 -4.67 -16.01 -27.98
CA GLU A 621 -5.85 -15.21 -27.63
C GLU A 621 -5.56 -14.28 -26.43
N VAL A 622 -4.94 -14.84 -25.38
CA VAL A 622 -4.49 -14.07 -24.21
C VAL A 622 -3.47 -12.99 -24.61
N LYS A 623 -2.55 -13.30 -25.51
CA LYS A 623 -1.54 -12.35 -26.01
C LYS A 623 -2.18 -11.18 -26.74
N GLU A 624 -3.12 -11.42 -27.64
CA GLU A 624 -3.84 -10.39 -28.41
C GLU A 624 -4.61 -9.47 -27.44
N ALA A 625 -5.40 -10.04 -26.53
CA ALA A 625 -6.15 -9.27 -25.53
C ALA A 625 -5.26 -8.38 -24.66
N LEU A 626 -4.12 -8.92 -24.19
CA LEU A 626 -3.19 -8.12 -23.40
C LEU A 626 -2.45 -7.04 -24.22
N ALA A 627 -2.18 -7.29 -25.51
CA ALA A 627 -1.56 -6.31 -26.40
C ALA A 627 -2.49 -5.11 -26.65
N ASP A 628 -3.76 -5.38 -26.93
CA ASP A 628 -4.78 -4.38 -27.16
C ASP A 628 -5.01 -3.52 -25.88
N ALA A 629 -5.10 -4.15 -24.73
CA ALA A 629 -5.24 -3.46 -23.46
C ALA A 629 -4.06 -2.52 -23.14
N VAL A 630 -2.83 -2.96 -23.44
CA VAL A 630 -1.64 -2.10 -23.24
C VAL A 630 -1.64 -0.94 -24.23
N ALA A 631 -2.08 -1.17 -25.46
CA ALA A 631 -2.22 -0.10 -26.44
C ALA A 631 -3.25 0.95 -25.97
N LEU A 632 -4.36 0.48 -25.39
CA LEU A 632 -5.40 1.33 -24.83
C LEU A 632 -4.89 2.14 -23.62
N ASP A 633 -4.23 1.51 -22.65
CA ASP A 633 -3.67 2.21 -21.48
C ASP A 633 -2.56 3.23 -21.86
N ALA A 634 -1.88 3.00 -22.98
CA ALA A 634 -0.85 3.90 -23.49
C ALA A 634 -1.40 5.00 -24.41
N TYR A 635 -2.67 4.92 -24.81
CA TYR A 635 -3.28 5.86 -25.74
C TYR A 635 -3.34 7.28 -25.17
N VAL A 636 -2.99 8.26 -26.03
CA VAL A 636 -3.02 9.68 -25.65
C VAL A 636 -3.94 10.49 -26.58
N GLY A 637 -4.08 10.07 -27.84
CA GLY A 637 -4.84 10.76 -28.85
C GLY A 637 -4.46 10.35 -30.28
N LYS A 638 -4.89 11.06 -31.27
CA LYS A 638 -4.60 10.77 -32.70
C LYS A 638 -3.37 11.54 -33.19
N CYS A 639 -2.59 10.89 -34.04
CA CYS A 639 -1.41 11.47 -34.68
C CYS A 639 -1.85 12.50 -35.73
N PRO A 640 -1.38 13.75 -35.69
CA PRO A 640 -1.76 14.79 -36.67
C PRO A 640 -1.23 14.51 -38.08
N LYS A 641 -0.18 13.66 -38.21
CA LYS A 641 0.45 13.33 -39.50
C LYS A 641 -0.23 12.17 -40.23
N CYS A 642 -0.62 11.10 -39.50
CA CYS A 642 -1.12 9.87 -40.14
C CYS A 642 -2.47 9.36 -39.61
N GLY A 643 -3.06 10.02 -38.60
CA GLY A 643 -4.34 9.64 -37.99
C GLY A 643 -4.29 8.41 -37.07
N LYS A 644 -3.16 7.64 -37.02
CA LYS A 644 -2.99 6.52 -36.11
C LYS A 644 -2.79 7.00 -34.66
N ASP A 645 -2.82 6.12 -33.70
CA ASP A 645 -2.76 6.45 -32.29
C ASP A 645 -1.40 7.00 -31.85
N LEU A 646 -1.40 8.02 -31.00
CA LEU A 646 -0.25 8.45 -30.21
C LEU A 646 -0.25 7.69 -28.89
N GLN A 647 0.90 7.15 -28.51
CA GLN A 647 1.06 6.28 -27.35
C GLN A 647 2.24 6.70 -26.49
N ILE A 648 2.08 6.64 -25.17
CA ILE A 648 3.18 6.78 -24.21
C ILE A 648 4.09 5.57 -24.34
N ARG A 649 5.38 5.79 -24.68
CA ARG A 649 6.41 4.78 -24.84
C ARG A 649 7.61 5.07 -23.93
N VAL A 650 8.40 4.03 -23.65
CA VAL A 650 9.65 4.15 -22.88
C VAL A 650 10.82 3.89 -23.81
N SER A 651 11.76 4.83 -23.87
CA SER A 651 13.00 4.67 -24.62
C SER A 651 13.90 3.62 -23.98
N GLN A 652 14.28 2.60 -24.72
CA GLN A 652 15.21 1.56 -24.23
C GLN A 652 16.59 2.15 -23.89
N LYS A 653 17.04 3.17 -24.62
CA LYS A 653 18.35 3.79 -24.46
C LYS A 653 18.43 4.73 -23.25
N THR A 654 17.40 5.56 -23.04
CA THR A 654 17.42 6.61 -22.01
C THR A 654 16.53 6.27 -20.80
N ARG A 655 15.70 5.26 -20.90
CA ARG A 655 14.62 4.91 -19.96
C ARG A 655 13.62 6.05 -19.69
N GLY A 656 13.69 7.13 -20.49
CA GLY A 656 12.74 8.24 -20.44
C GLY A 656 11.45 7.91 -21.17
N GLN A 657 10.33 8.46 -20.69
CA GLN A 657 9.05 8.38 -21.37
C GLN A 657 9.00 9.40 -22.51
N PHE A 658 8.33 9.03 -23.60
CA PHE A 658 8.04 9.90 -24.75
C PHE A 658 6.73 9.46 -25.39
N ILE A 659 6.13 10.31 -26.19
CA ILE A 659 4.97 9.94 -27.02
C ILE A 659 5.49 9.56 -28.40
N GLY A 660 5.03 8.41 -28.92
CA GLY A 660 5.36 7.92 -30.25
C GLY A 660 4.11 7.49 -31.02
N CYS A 661 4.12 7.70 -32.32
CA CYS A 661 3.04 7.26 -33.20
C CYS A 661 3.03 5.72 -33.32
N ALA A 662 1.85 5.10 -33.28
CA ALA A 662 1.65 3.68 -33.56
C ALA A 662 1.94 3.31 -35.02
N GLY A 663 2.05 4.29 -35.91
CA GLY A 663 2.41 4.10 -37.31
C GLY A 663 3.90 3.91 -37.60
N TRP A 664 4.74 3.87 -36.59
CA TRP A 664 6.19 3.58 -36.74
C TRP A 664 6.39 2.22 -37.45
N PRO A 665 7.34 2.04 -38.41
CA PRO A 665 8.32 3.03 -38.90
C PRO A 665 7.81 4.00 -39.98
N ASP A 666 6.62 3.80 -40.54
CA ASP A 666 6.07 4.62 -41.66
C ASP A 666 5.75 6.07 -41.19
N CYS A 667 5.51 6.28 -39.92
CA CYS A 667 5.31 7.58 -39.31
C CYS A 667 6.28 7.79 -38.14
N ASP A 668 7.14 8.80 -38.27
CA ASP A 668 8.24 9.11 -37.34
C ASP A 668 7.85 10.13 -36.24
N VAL A 669 6.59 10.47 -36.12
CA VAL A 669 6.11 11.45 -35.13
C VAL A 669 6.41 11.01 -33.71
N THR A 670 7.17 11.85 -32.99
CA THR A 670 7.51 11.64 -31.57
C THR A 670 7.49 12.97 -30.85
N TYR A 671 7.04 12.96 -29.57
CA TYR A 671 7.03 14.11 -28.70
C TYR A 671 7.71 13.81 -27.36
N PRO A 672 8.54 14.72 -26.83
CA PRO A 672 9.18 14.55 -25.55
C PRO A 672 8.18 14.71 -24.41
N LEU A 673 8.39 13.99 -23.29
CA LEU A 673 7.60 14.13 -22.09
C LEU A 673 8.43 14.62 -20.92
N PRO A 674 7.85 15.44 -20.02
CA PRO A 674 8.47 15.84 -18.77
C PRO A 674 8.76 14.67 -17.84
N GLN A 675 9.69 14.84 -16.90
CA GLN A 675 9.95 13.83 -15.87
C GLN A 675 8.83 13.81 -14.83
N GLY A 676 8.31 12.64 -14.52
CA GLY A 676 7.24 12.45 -13.55
C GLY A 676 6.39 11.22 -13.91
N LYS A 677 5.34 11.00 -13.13
CA LYS A 677 4.28 10.06 -13.52
C LYS A 677 3.45 10.75 -14.61
N ILE A 678 3.31 10.11 -15.76
CA ILE A 678 2.54 10.61 -16.90
C ILE A 678 1.26 9.78 -17.02
N GLU A 679 0.14 10.47 -17.11
CA GLU A 679 -1.18 9.87 -17.32
C GLU A 679 -1.83 10.55 -18.52
N SER A 680 -2.47 9.78 -19.41
CA SER A 680 -3.28 10.35 -20.51
C SER A 680 -4.50 11.09 -19.94
N THR A 681 -5.02 12.03 -20.70
CA THR A 681 -6.27 12.72 -20.39
C THR A 681 -7.14 12.78 -21.63
N ASP A 682 -8.46 12.77 -21.44
CA ASP A 682 -9.40 12.93 -22.54
C ASP A 682 -9.62 14.42 -22.94
N THR A 683 -8.85 15.32 -22.31
CA THR A 683 -9.01 16.77 -22.49
C THR A 683 -8.06 17.27 -23.57
N PRO A 684 -8.53 17.81 -24.69
CA PRO A 684 -7.68 18.47 -25.67
C PRO A 684 -7.10 19.77 -25.12
N CYS A 685 -5.95 20.17 -25.63
CA CYS A 685 -5.33 21.45 -25.30
C CYS A 685 -6.21 22.60 -25.74
N PRO A 686 -6.60 23.52 -24.84
CA PRO A 686 -7.47 24.65 -25.22
C PRO A 686 -6.79 25.64 -26.19
N THR A 687 -5.44 25.61 -26.29
CA THR A 687 -4.68 26.52 -27.14
C THR A 687 -4.50 25.99 -28.55
N CYS A 688 -4.23 24.69 -28.74
CA CYS A 688 -3.89 24.13 -30.06
C CYS A 688 -4.71 22.88 -30.44
N GLY A 689 -5.61 22.37 -29.58
CA GLY A 689 -6.43 21.20 -29.82
C GLY A 689 -5.70 19.85 -29.73
N MET A 690 -4.38 19.84 -29.57
CA MET A 690 -3.62 18.59 -29.41
C MET A 690 -3.92 17.92 -28.06
N PRO A 691 -3.72 16.59 -27.93
CA PRO A 691 -3.91 15.91 -26.66
C PRO A 691 -3.10 16.53 -25.52
N GLN A 692 -3.59 16.43 -24.30
CA GLN A 692 -2.86 16.76 -23.10
C GLN A 692 -2.57 15.51 -22.26
N VAL A 693 -1.50 15.56 -21.48
CA VAL A 693 -1.18 14.56 -20.48
C VAL A 693 -1.08 15.23 -19.11
N LYS A 694 -1.50 14.53 -18.08
CA LYS A 694 -1.30 14.95 -16.70
C LYS A 694 0.08 14.50 -16.24
N VAL A 695 0.89 15.47 -15.86
CA VAL A 695 2.24 15.25 -15.34
C VAL A 695 2.20 15.40 -13.82
N SER A 696 2.62 14.36 -13.11
CA SER A 696 2.75 14.38 -11.64
C SER A 696 4.24 14.25 -11.27
N PRO A 697 4.97 15.36 -11.11
CA PRO A 697 6.38 15.34 -10.74
C PRO A 697 6.54 14.92 -9.27
N PHE A 698 7.70 14.36 -8.93
CA PHE A 698 7.98 13.98 -7.54
C PHE A 698 7.97 15.20 -6.60
N ARG A 699 7.10 15.18 -5.58
CA ARG A 699 6.91 16.25 -4.57
C ARG A 699 6.52 17.62 -5.10
N GLN A 700 5.85 17.67 -6.25
CA GLN A 700 5.28 18.90 -6.82
C GLN A 700 3.80 18.67 -7.14
N LYS A 701 3.04 19.75 -7.33
CA LYS A 701 1.64 19.64 -7.75
C LYS A 701 1.54 19.10 -9.18
N PRO A 702 0.60 18.19 -9.45
CA PRO A 702 0.31 17.76 -10.82
C PRO A 702 -0.14 18.93 -11.71
N TYR A 703 0.20 18.87 -13.00
CA TYR A 703 -0.21 19.85 -13.99
C TYR A 703 -0.54 19.18 -15.33
N LEU A 704 -1.31 19.86 -16.18
CA LEU A 704 -1.58 19.44 -17.56
C LEU A 704 -0.45 19.93 -18.47
N HIS A 705 -0.01 19.07 -19.38
CA HIS A 705 1.03 19.35 -20.36
C HIS A 705 0.54 19.02 -21.75
N CYS A 706 0.58 19.99 -22.67
CA CYS A 706 0.25 19.76 -24.06
C CYS A 706 1.29 18.84 -24.71
N VAL A 707 0.84 17.87 -25.51
CA VAL A 707 1.72 16.95 -26.23
C VAL A 707 2.62 17.69 -27.23
N ASP A 708 2.11 18.73 -27.88
CA ASP A 708 2.89 19.58 -28.79
C ASP A 708 3.90 20.44 -28.02
N PRO A 709 5.22 20.19 -28.16
CA PRO A 709 6.24 20.94 -27.45
C PRO A 709 6.31 22.44 -27.85
N GLU A 710 5.82 22.79 -29.03
CA GLU A 710 5.85 24.18 -29.52
C GLU A 710 4.58 24.97 -29.10
N CYS A 711 3.62 24.31 -28.45
CA CYS A 711 2.38 24.96 -28.03
C CYS A 711 2.64 26.03 -26.96
N ASP A 712 1.96 27.18 -27.10
CA ASP A 712 2.09 28.30 -26.18
C ASP A 712 1.72 27.93 -24.74
N SER A 713 0.81 26.96 -24.53
CA SER A 713 0.47 26.46 -23.19
C SER A 713 1.63 25.79 -22.44
N ASN A 714 2.68 25.37 -23.13
CA ASN A 714 3.89 24.77 -22.57
C ASN A 714 5.03 25.77 -22.36
N LYS A 715 4.88 27.00 -22.86
CA LYS A 715 5.92 28.03 -22.72
C LYS A 715 5.94 28.52 -21.27
N GLU A 716 7.09 28.43 -20.66
CA GLU A 716 7.38 29.15 -19.41
C GLU A 716 7.80 30.57 -19.79
N GLU A 717 7.40 31.56 -19.00
CA GLU A 717 7.85 32.95 -19.21
C GLU A 717 9.39 33.03 -19.14
N ASP A 718 9.96 33.77 -20.09
CA ASP A 718 11.39 34.03 -20.12
C ASP A 718 11.78 34.90 -18.90
N VAL A 719 12.71 34.42 -18.07
CA VAL A 719 13.16 35.13 -16.87
C VAL A 719 14.51 35.77 -17.15
N VAL A 720 14.57 37.08 -17.15
CA VAL A 720 15.82 37.80 -17.23
C VAL A 720 16.59 37.62 -15.91
N VAL A 721 17.84 37.15 -16.01
CA VAL A 721 18.67 36.82 -14.82
C VAL A 721 19.88 37.74 -14.64
N GLY A 722 20.12 38.64 -15.57
CA GLY A 722 21.22 39.63 -15.51
C GLY A 722 21.80 39.94 -16.88
N THR A 723 22.93 40.66 -16.93
CA THR A 723 23.63 41.03 -18.16
C THR A 723 24.55 39.91 -18.65
N CYS A 724 24.80 39.87 -19.94
CA CYS A 724 25.74 38.89 -20.53
C CYS A 724 27.21 39.35 -20.31
N PRO A 725 28.02 38.56 -19.60
CA PRO A 725 29.41 38.98 -19.34
C PRO A 725 30.23 39.15 -20.63
N VAL A 726 30.06 38.23 -21.60
CA VAL A 726 30.82 38.24 -22.86
C VAL A 726 30.41 39.40 -23.77
N CYS A 727 29.14 39.76 -23.81
CA CYS A 727 28.67 40.92 -24.58
C CYS A 727 29.05 42.24 -23.88
N GLY A 728 29.00 42.28 -22.55
CA GLY A 728 29.42 43.44 -21.75
C GLY A 728 30.90 43.81 -21.96
N GLU A 729 31.81 42.83 -22.03
CA GLU A 729 33.21 43.03 -22.37
C GLU A 729 33.41 43.60 -23.77
N ARG A 730 32.47 43.39 -24.67
CA ARG A 730 32.48 43.94 -26.03
C ARG A 730 31.69 45.23 -26.18
N GLY A 731 31.18 45.80 -25.09
CA GLY A 731 30.37 47.02 -25.10
C GLY A 731 28.96 46.83 -25.68
N ILE A 732 28.46 45.59 -25.80
CA ILE A 732 27.13 45.23 -26.32
C ILE A 732 26.17 45.04 -25.15
N ASP A 733 25.07 45.77 -25.15
CA ASP A 733 24.02 45.59 -24.15
C ASP A 733 23.13 44.34 -24.49
N ALA A 734 23.40 43.23 -23.80
CA ALA A 734 22.68 42.00 -24.00
C ALA A 734 22.36 41.31 -22.66
N MET A 735 21.14 40.82 -22.54
CA MET A 735 20.64 40.18 -21.31
C MET A 735 20.81 38.65 -21.35
N MET A 736 21.08 38.06 -20.19
CA MET A 736 21.01 36.62 -19.98
C MET A 736 19.60 36.24 -19.57
N VAL A 737 18.98 35.31 -20.30
CA VAL A 737 17.59 34.91 -20.14
C VAL A 737 17.52 33.40 -19.85
N ALA A 738 16.87 33.05 -18.75
CA ALA A 738 16.58 31.67 -18.44
C ALA A 738 15.40 31.18 -19.28
N ARG A 739 15.65 30.10 -20.04
CA ARG A 739 14.71 29.50 -20.97
C ARG A 739 14.68 27.98 -20.84
N LYS A 740 13.54 27.39 -21.18
CA LYS A 740 13.37 25.95 -21.30
C LYS A 740 13.26 25.58 -22.77
N ASN A 741 14.12 24.68 -23.23
CA ASN A 741 14.03 24.20 -24.61
C ASN A 741 12.81 23.29 -24.75
N PRO A 742 11.83 23.58 -25.64
CA PRO A 742 10.58 22.85 -25.75
C PRO A 742 10.77 21.40 -26.19
N ARG A 743 11.79 21.10 -26.99
CA ARG A 743 12.05 19.72 -27.49
C ARG A 743 12.87 18.87 -26.55
N THR A 744 13.86 19.43 -25.87
CA THR A 744 14.74 18.68 -24.96
C THR A 744 14.29 18.77 -23.50
N LEU A 745 13.42 19.71 -23.17
CA LEU A 745 12.91 20.05 -21.85
C LEU A 745 14.03 20.45 -20.87
N LYS A 746 15.23 20.76 -21.40
CA LYS A 746 16.37 21.23 -20.61
C LYS A 746 16.27 22.73 -20.39
N ARG A 747 16.59 23.16 -19.18
CA ARG A 747 16.66 24.59 -18.82
C ARG A 747 18.08 25.12 -19.03
N SER A 748 18.19 26.32 -19.54
CA SER A 748 19.47 27.01 -19.68
C SER A 748 19.28 28.54 -19.57
N ILE A 749 20.32 29.22 -19.15
CA ILE A 749 20.43 30.68 -19.26
C ILE A 749 21.17 30.97 -20.57
N THR A 750 20.55 31.71 -21.48
CA THR A 750 21.06 31.97 -22.83
C THR A 750 21.09 33.47 -23.05
N CYS A 751 22.14 33.97 -23.66
CA CYS A 751 22.27 35.40 -24.02
C CYS A 751 21.17 35.77 -25.04
N SER A 752 20.62 36.98 -24.93
CA SER A 752 19.66 37.51 -25.91
C SER A 752 20.30 37.70 -27.28
N ASN A 753 21.63 37.89 -27.33
CA ASN A 753 22.43 37.95 -28.56
C ASN A 753 23.25 36.66 -28.76
N PHE A 754 22.58 35.50 -28.60
CA PHE A 754 23.26 34.20 -28.59
C PHE A 754 23.93 33.85 -29.90
N ASP A 755 23.33 34.24 -31.03
CA ASP A 755 23.84 33.90 -32.37
C ASP A 755 25.22 34.51 -32.63
N GLU A 756 25.53 35.65 -32.01
CA GLU A 756 26.82 36.33 -32.17
C GLU A 756 27.81 36.03 -31.02
N CYS A 757 27.32 35.85 -29.79
CA CYS A 757 28.19 35.66 -28.64
C CYS A 757 28.34 34.22 -28.18
N GLY A 758 27.40 33.32 -28.52
CA GLY A 758 27.43 31.91 -28.22
C GLY A 758 27.25 31.55 -26.72
N THR A 759 26.98 32.54 -25.85
CA THR A 759 26.98 32.36 -24.41
C THR A 759 25.71 31.65 -23.94
N ARG A 760 25.87 30.43 -23.37
CA ARG A 760 24.79 29.61 -22.79
C ARG A 760 25.30 28.87 -21.57
N TYR A 761 24.52 28.91 -20.48
CA TYR A 761 24.85 28.21 -19.26
C TYR A 761 23.74 27.19 -18.93
N PRO A 762 24.07 25.94 -18.58
CA PRO A 762 23.09 24.96 -18.20
C PRO A 762 22.51 25.24 -16.81
N LEU A 763 21.21 24.96 -16.62
CA LEU A 763 20.55 25.03 -15.34
C LEU A 763 20.16 23.62 -14.85
N PRO A 764 20.04 23.42 -13.53
CA PRO A 764 19.46 22.20 -12.98
C PRO A 764 18.05 21.96 -13.55
N ALA A 765 17.75 20.71 -13.89
CA ALA A 765 16.48 20.35 -14.48
C ALA A 765 15.27 20.50 -13.52
N ARG A 766 15.53 20.66 -12.21
CA ARG A 766 14.52 20.75 -11.15
C ARG A 766 14.82 21.93 -10.22
N GLY A 767 13.77 22.43 -9.57
CA GLY A 767 13.81 23.53 -8.59
C GLY A 767 13.25 24.83 -9.13
N GLU A 768 12.74 25.65 -8.24
CA GLU A 768 12.26 27.00 -8.55
C GLU A 768 13.47 27.93 -8.73
N LEU A 769 13.44 28.73 -9.80
CA LEU A 769 14.50 29.68 -10.13
C LEU A 769 14.14 31.04 -9.56
N THR A 770 15.04 31.59 -8.74
CA THR A 770 14.96 32.97 -8.28
C THR A 770 16.21 33.73 -8.81
N THR A 771 15.97 34.90 -9.34
CA THR A 771 17.05 35.79 -9.82
C THR A 771 17.76 36.47 -8.65
N THR A 772 19.01 36.82 -8.85
CA THR A 772 19.78 37.70 -7.93
C THR A 772 20.35 38.86 -8.72
N GLU A 773 20.62 39.99 -8.07
CA GLU A 773 21.29 41.12 -8.69
C GLU A 773 22.82 40.95 -8.74
N GLU A 774 23.31 39.80 -8.32
CA GLU A 774 24.75 39.55 -8.17
C GLU A 774 25.35 38.86 -9.38
N ALA A 775 26.54 39.28 -9.77
CA ALA A 775 27.38 38.60 -10.73
C ALA A 775 28.46 37.78 -10.04
N CYS A 776 28.89 36.68 -10.67
CA CYS A 776 29.95 35.83 -10.15
C CYS A 776 31.31 36.57 -10.16
N GLU A 777 31.95 36.67 -9.02
CA GLU A 777 33.26 37.37 -8.84
C GLU A 777 34.40 36.77 -9.71
N HIS A 778 34.25 35.49 -10.13
CA HIS A 778 35.30 34.80 -10.90
C HIS A 778 35.09 34.81 -12.41
N CYS A 779 33.85 34.98 -12.90
CA CYS A 779 33.57 34.87 -14.35
C CYS A 779 32.47 35.80 -14.83
N GLY A 780 31.98 36.73 -14.03
CA GLY A 780 30.97 37.72 -14.40
C GLY A 780 29.58 37.16 -14.73
N ALA A 781 29.36 35.82 -14.74
CA ALA A 781 28.06 35.24 -15.03
C ALA A 781 27.03 35.59 -13.94
N PRO A 782 25.75 35.90 -14.28
CA PRO A 782 24.73 36.21 -13.28
C PRO A 782 24.51 35.03 -12.34
N MET A 783 24.50 35.29 -11.05
CA MET A 783 24.23 34.29 -10.02
C MET A 783 22.73 34.03 -9.93
N VAL A 784 22.36 32.78 -9.68
CA VAL A 784 20.96 32.39 -9.52
C VAL A 784 20.78 31.53 -8.28
N ILE A 785 19.57 31.57 -7.70
CA ILE A 785 19.17 30.67 -6.63
C ILE A 785 18.20 29.63 -7.21
N VAL A 786 18.52 28.35 -7.00
CA VAL A 786 17.61 27.24 -7.35
C VAL A 786 17.13 26.59 -6.05
N THR A 787 15.87 26.77 -5.74
CA THR A 787 15.25 26.18 -4.54
C THR A 787 14.83 24.74 -4.84
N THR A 788 15.47 23.80 -4.15
CA THR A 788 15.17 22.35 -4.26
C THR A 788 14.64 21.81 -2.94
N ASN A 789 14.28 20.54 -2.90
CA ASN A 789 13.85 19.86 -1.66
C ASN A 789 14.94 19.81 -0.56
N ARG A 790 16.20 20.14 -0.90
CA ARG A 790 17.32 20.22 0.04
C ARG A 790 17.58 21.67 0.52
N GLY A 791 16.70 22.58 0.15
CA GLY A 791 16.79 24.01 0.42
C GLY A 791 17.27 24.83 -0.78
N PRO A 792 17.36 26.17 -0.62
CA PRO A 792 17.83 27.07 -1.64
C PRO A 792 19.35 26.86 -1.90
N TRP A 793 19.70 26.81 -3.16
CA TRP A 793 21.08 26.66 -3.62
C TRP A 793 21.46 27.82 -4.53
N LYS A 794 22.30 28.75 -4.04
CA LYS A 794 22.86 29.82 -4.82
C LYS A 794 24.03 29.29 -5.67
N LEU A 795 23.99 29.47 -6.98
CA LEU A 795 24.98 28.92 -7.89
C LEU A 795 25.37 29.90 -9.01
N CYS A 796 26.62 29.83 -9.40
CA CYS A 796 27.08 30.33 -10.68
C CYS A 796 26.69 29.33 -11.77
N PRO A 797 25.93 29.69 -12.81
CA PRO A 797 25.49 28.75 -13.85
C PRO A 797 26.63 28.36 -14.82
N ASN A 798 27.70 29.16 -14.93
CA ASN A 798 28.82 28.80 -15.77
C ASN A 798 29.53 27.54 -15.25
N TYR A 799 29.52 26.48 -16.08
CA TYR A 799 30.12 25.19 -15.70
C TYR A 799 31.66 25.28 -15.62
N ASP A 800 32.27 26.10 -16.51
CA ASP A 800 33.70 26.27 -16.62
C ASP A 800 34.23 27.48 -15.80
N CYS A 801 33.48 27.92 -14.80
CA CYS A 801 33.87 29.00 -13.91
C CYS A 801 35.16 28.67 -13.18
N PRO A 802 36.20 29.56 -13.21
CA PRO A 802 37.49 29.36 -12.51
C PRO A 802 37.30 29.05 -11.01
N GLY A 803 36.39 29.75 -10.32
CA GLY A 803 36.13 29.52 -8.91
C GLY A 803 35.55 28.11 -8.58
N LYS A 804 34.95 27.40 -9.56
CA LYS A 804 34.54 26.02 -9.39
C LYS A 804 35.73 25.04 -9.53
N ALA A 805 36.70 25.34 -10.35
CA ALA A 805 37.95 24.57 -10.47
C ALA A 805 38.72 24.59 -9.15
N GLU A 806 38.95 25.79 -8.59
CA GLU A 806 39.60 25.96 -7.28
C GLU A 806 38.86 25.26 -6.12
N ALA A 807 37.51 25.30 -6.12
CA ALA A 807 36.72 24.61 -5.11
C ALA A 807 36.79 23.07 -5.22
N LYS A 808 36.97 22.51 -6.44
CA LYS A 808 37.20 21.09 -6.66
C LYS A 808 38.58 20.67 -6.17
N GLU A 809 39.62 21.47 -6.43
CA GLU A 809 40.97 21.20 -5.94
C GLU A 809 41.10 21.26 -4.42
N LYS A 810 40.45 22.24 -3.78
CA LYS A 810 40.36 22.35 -2.31
C LYS A 810 39.61 21.18 -1.68
N LYS A 811 38.60 20.62 -2.35
CA LYS A 811 37.89 19.40 -1.88
C LYS A 811 38.74 18.15 -2.09
N ALA A 812 39.48 18.05 -3.17
CA ALA A 812 40.33 16.90 -3.46
C ALA A 812 41.53 16.85 -2.48
N SER A 813 42.09 18.00 -2.13
CA SER A 813 43.19 18.13 -1.14
C SER A 813 42.72 17.81 0.28
N LYS A 814 41.48 18.24 0.70
CA LYS A 814 40.86 17.85 1.97
C LYS A 814 40.50 16.36 2.05
N ALA A 815 40.15 15.74 0.93
CA ALA A 815 39.84 14.29 0.87
C ALA A 815 41.15 13.47 0.96
N LYS A 816 42.27 13.95 0.37
CA LYS A 816 43.60 13.33 0.51
C LYS A 816 44.16 13.48 1.93
N GLY A 817 43.88 14.61 2.60
CA GLY A 817 44.31 14.83 4.00
C GLY A 817 43.53 13.92 5.00
N LYS A 818 42.27 13.64 4.76
CA LYS A 818 41.50 12.70 5.61
C LYS A 818 41.86 11.22 5.42
N LYS A 819 42.42 10.83 4.27
CA LYS A 819 42.97 9.47 4.07
C LYS A 819 44.36 9.30 4.71
N LYS A 820 45.16 10.36 4.89
CA LYS A 820 46.47 10.28 5.63
C LYS A 820 46.34 10.32 7.15
N ALA A 821 45.18 10.68 7.68
CA ALA A 821 44.91 10.69 9.14
C ALA A 821 44.15 9.44 9.66
N LYS A 822 43.96 8.43 8.80
CA LYS A 822 43.32 7.14 9.14
C LYS A 822 44.17 5.93 8.68
N GLY A 823 45.47 6.12 8.46
CA GLY A 823 46.46 5.07 8.27
C GLY A 823 47.28 4.89 9.52
#